data_6befec5aa0aa73c3c353bded309ecf7b
#
_entry.id   6befec5aa0aa73c3c353bded309ecf7b
#
_cell.length_a   1.000
_cell.length_b   1.000
_cell.length_c   1.000
_cell.angle_alpha   90.00
_cell.angle_beta   90.00
_cell.angle_gamma   90.00
#
_symmetry.space_group_name_H-M   'P 1'
#
loop_
_entity.id
_entity.type
_entity.pdbx_description
1 polymer ?
#
loop_
_entity_poly.entity_id
_entity_poly.type
_entity_poly.pdbx_seq_one_letter_code
_entity_poly.pdbx_strand_id
1 'polypeptide(L)'
;MTDRRILSAINKPGRYLGHEFNSIQKNWEDAKAKFAFIFPDLYEIGMSHQGLQILYHLLNKKDEFLAERCYTPDTDVEKLMREKGVPLTSLESGQPLKNFDVLGFTLPYELCYTNILTVLDLADVPFYSKDRDDSSPILLAGGACSLNPEPVADFFDAVLLGDGEEALFEIAALIAENKKTSSTKKEILEQLAEIQGVYIPAHFQVEYNTSSPEHSISSITHKSGSVKQVSRRIVASLDDIEHLKTPLVPNAKIVHDRLGIEVARGCTRGCRFCQAGITYRPVRERTTENVMELAKESIENSGFDELALLSLSTGDYSCLEQVLTPLMDEFADKYVSVAMPSMRVGTLTPSIMEQVKRVRKTGFTLAPEAGSERLRRVINKGITEEDLLNTCTEAFELGWRIIKCYFMIGLPTETEEDIDGIVDLVRKMLATRGGGAGKGKKQINVSVGTFVPKPHTPFQWEKQLTIEESTAYFRRLSDKLPSKGANLRYHNPRVSYLEGVFSRGDRRCASLIENAWQHGARLDGWTEHFSIDVWQLAAQNCNLSLDNYLRARDLDEILPWDHLQTGVDIQFLKDELTKGKAEGYTPDCRYHDCQKCGVCDFDTILPIVHNRKHDLPAPEQKTRTKAIADNEGHFKYLVHYSRVGNICYLGHLEILQVVFRALQRADIETNYSQGFNPSPKISFGPALPVGTESYGEYFIMDLKAPLKELDVAKQRLNGTLA
;
A
#
# COMPACT_ATOMS: atom_id res chain seq x y z
N MET A 1 -22.81 5.08 -5.92
CA MET A 1 -23.44 6.40 -6.23
C MET A 1 -23.89 6.37 -7.68
N THR A 2 -25.21 6.24 -7.95
CA THR A 2 -25.75 6.02 -9.31
C THR A 2 -26.61 7.19 -9.82
N ASP A 3 -26.73 8.29 -9.06
CA ASP A 3 -27.50 9.45 -9.51
C ASP A 3 -26.76 10.15 -10.66
N ARG A 4 -27.31 10.03 -11.88
CA ARG A 4 -26.78 10.65 -13.12
C ARG A 4 -26.58 12.16 -13.00
N ARG A 5 -27.38 12.84 -12.16
CA ARG A 5 -27.24 14.31 -11.94
C ARG A 5 -25.97 14.64 -11.15
N ILE A 6 -25.52 13.73 -10.31
CA ILE A 6 -24.24 13.85 -9.59
C ILE A 6 -23.10 13.49 -10.54
N LEU A 7 -23.16 12.34 -11.19
CA LEU A 7 -22.11 11.87 -12.10
C LEU A 7 -21.80 12.83 -13.24
N SER A 8 -22.80 13.57 -13.73
CA SER A 8 -22.60 14.57 -14.79
C SER A 8 -21.99 15.88 -14.31
N ALA A 9 -21.95 16.14 -13.01
CA ALA A 9 -21.51 17.40 -12.41
C ALA A 9 -20.14 17.33 -11.72
N ILE A 10 -19.51 16.17 -11.67
CA ILE A 10 -18.27 15.92 -10.95
C ILE A 10 -17.09 15.62 -11.89
N ASN A 11 -15.89 15.81 -11.37
CA ASN A 11 -14.68 15.34 -12.02
C ASN A 11 -14.53 13.82 -11.85
N LYS A 12 -14.00 13.14 -12.86
CA LYS A 12 -13.70 11.70 -12.85
C LYS A 12 -14.84 10.82 -12.30
N PRO A 13 -16.03 10.84 -12.89
CA PRO A 13 -17.17 10.05 -12.41
C PRO A 13 -16.90 8.53 -12.42
N GLY A 14 -15.94 8.04 -13.21
CA GLY A 14 -15.51 6.64 -13.22
C GLY A 14 -15.13 6.06 -11.86
N ARG A 15 -14.74 6.91 -10.89
CA ARG A 15 -14.42 6.52 -9.51
C ARG A 15 -15.62 5.98 -8.71
N TYR A 16 -16.83 6.36 -9.11
CA TYR A 16 -18.05 6.19 -8.31
C TYR A 16 -19.08 5.28 -8.96
N LEU A 17 -18.73 4.64 -10.09
CA LEU A 17 -19.66 3.80 -10.84
C LEU A 17 -19.92 2.45 -10.17
N GLY A 18 -18.93 1.89 -9.47
CA GLY A 18 -18.96 0.50 -9.06
C GLY A 18 -18.96 -0.46 -10.25
N HIS A 19 -19.39 -1.70 -10.02
CA HIS A 19 -19.48 -2.74 -11.07
C HIS A 19 -18.16 -2.97 -11.82
N GLU A 20 -17.03 -2.87 -11.12
CA GLU A 20 -15.75 -3.29 -11.65
C GLU A 20 -15.79 -4.78 -12.01
N PHE A 21 -15.06 -5.17 -13.05
CA PHE A 21 -14.96 -6.57 -13.41
C PHE A 21 -14.40 -7.37 -12.22
N ASN A 22 -14.98 -8.53 -11.92
CA ASN A 22 -14.76 -9.35 -10.74
C ASN A 22 -15.31 -8.74 -9.41
N SER A 23 -16.10 -7.66 -9.45
CA SER A 23 -16.83 -7.25 -8.25
C SER A 23 -17.92 -8.26 -7.90
N ILE A 24 -18.07 -8.53 -6.60
CA ILE A 24 -18.99 -9.55 -6.11
C ILE A 24 -20.33 -8.89 -5.79
N GLN A 25 -21.40 -9.41 -6.41
CA GLN A 25 -22.76 -8.98 -6.16
C GLN A 25 -23.48 -10.09 -5.41
N LYS A 26 -24.02 -9.78 -4.22
CA LYS A 26 -24.83 -10.70 -3.41
C LYS A 26 -26.16 -10.06 -3.08
N ASN A 27 -27.15 -10.90 -2.81
CA ASN A 27 -28.41 -10.40 -2.30
C ASN A 27 -28.23 -9.89 -0.85
N TRP A 28 -28.58 -8.64 -0.62
CA TRP A 28 -28.47 -7.96 0.66
C TRP A 28 -29.17 -8.70 1.80
N GLU A 29 -30.38 -9.24 1.52
CA GLU A 29 -31.24 -9.88 2.54
C GLU A 29 -30.71 -11.25 2.98
N ASP A 30 -29.89 -11.91 2.17
CA ASP A 30 -29.39 -13.26 2.49
C ASP A 30 -28.16 -13.20 3.43
N ALA A 31 -27.52 -12.04 3.55
CA ALA A 31 -26.31 -11.88 4.35
C ALA A 31 -26.62 -11.77 5.84
N LYS A 32 -26.00 -12.64 6.64
CA LYS A 32 -26.10 -12.64 8.11
C LYS A 32 -25.28 -11.52 8.74
N ALA A 33 -24.12 -11.19 8.16
CA ALA A 33 -23.29 -10.05 8.55
C ALA A 33 -22.85 -9.27 7.32
N LYS A 34 -22.93 -7.94 7.40
CA LYS A 34 -22.73 -6.99 6.30
C LYS A 34 -21.61 -6.01 6.66
N PHE A 35 -20.55 -6.00 5.86
CA PHE A 35 -19.37 -5.18 6.06
C PHE A 35 -19.24 -4.17 4.93
N ALA A 36 -18.98 -2.90 5.26
CA ALA A 36 -18.46 -1.94 4.30
C ALA A 36 -16.96 -1.73 4.58
N PHE A 37 -16.10 -2.18 3.66
CA PHE A 37 -14.68 -1.89 3.73
C PHE A 37 -14.39 -0.52 3.17
N ILE A 38 -13.89 0.35 4.03
CA ILE A 38 -13.65 1.75 3.75
C ILE A 38 -12.14 2.01 3.68
N PHE A 39 -11.71 2.54 2.55
CA PHE A 39 -10.36 3.08 2.43
C PHE A 39 -10.45 4.60 2.51
N PRO A 40 -9.88 5.25 3.54
CA PRO A 40 -10.07 6.67 3.78
C PRO A 40 -9.15 7.53 2.89
N ASP A 41 -9.21 7.31 1.58
CA ASP A 41 -8.58 8.11 0.53
C ASP A 41 -9.34 7.92 -0.78
N LEU A 42 -8.91 8.63 -1.84
CA LEU A 42 -9.51 8.57 -3.16
C LEU A 42 -9.43 7.16 -3.76
N TYR A 43 -10.35 6.89 -4.67
CA TYR A 43 -10.47 5.61 -5.40
C TYR A 43 -9.13 5.11 -5.96
N GLU A 44 -8.31 5.99 -6.56
CA GLU A 44 -7.04 5.61 -7.19
C GLU A 44 -6.03 5.01 -6.21
N ILE A 45 -6.05 5.45 -4.96
CA ILE A 45 -5.20 4.90 -3.89
C ILE A 45 -5.82 3.64 -3.32
N GLY A 46 -7.11 3.72 -2.93
CA GLY A 46 -7.81 2.62 -2.26
C GLY A 46 -7.95 1.38 -3.15
N MET A 47 -8.26 1.58 -4.44
CA MET A 47 -8.35 0.48 -5.41
C MET A 47 -6.98 -0.15 -5.74
N SER A 48 -5.88 0.57 -5.46
CA SER A 48 -4.51 0.04 -5.55
C SER A 48 -4.09 -0.77 -4.32
N HIS A 49 -4.89 -0.79 -3.25
CA HIS A 49 -4.53 -1.40 -1.97
C HIS A 49 -4.91 -2.88 -1.93
N GLN A 50 -3.92 -3.76 -2.08
CA GLN A 50 -4.11 -5.20 -2.18
C GLN A 50 -4.74 -5.82 -0.92
N GLY A 51 -4.33 -5.38 0.28
CA GLY A 51 -4.87 -5.92 1.54
C GLY A 51 -6.37 -5.75 1.66
N LEU A 52 -6.94 -4.61 1.25
CA LEU A 52 -8.38 -4.41 1.22
C LEU A 52 -9.06 -5.38 0.26
N GLN A 53 -8.50 -5.59 -0.95
CA GLN A 53 -9.05 -6.52 -1.93
C GLN A 53 -9.01 -7.97 -1.44
N ILE A 54 -7.94 -8.38 -0.73
CA ILE A 54 -7.84 -9.73 -0.12
C ILE A 54 -8.95 -9.92 0.91
N LEU A 55 -9.12 -8.99 1.85
CA LEU A 55 -10.16 -9.10 2.88
C LEU A 55 -11.58 -9.08 2.29
N TYR A 56 -11.82 -8.23 1.28
CA TYR A 56 -13.06 -8.19 0.52
C TYR A 56 -13.37 -9.55 -0.14
N HIS A 57 -12.39 -10.12 -0.82
CA HIS A 57 -12.53 -11.41 -1.49
C HIS A 57 -12.76 -12.54 -0.49
N LEU A 58 -11.96 -12.62 0.57
CA LEU A 58 -12.04 -13.67 1.59
C LEU A 58 -13.42 -13.68 2.25
N LEU A 59 -13.92 -12.53 2.69
CA LEU A 59 -15.21 -12.46 3.36
C LEU A 59 -16.36 -12.81 2.42
N ASN A 60 -16.30 -12.34 1.17
CA ASN A 60 -17.32 -12.62 0.17
C ASN A 60 -17.33 -14.08 -0.32
N LYS A 61 -16.26 -14.84 -0.10
CA LYS A 61 -16.23 -16.28 -0.43
C LYS A 61 -17.21 -17.10 0.43
N LYS A 62 -17.57 -16.60 1.62
CA LYS A 62 -18.59 -17.21 2.46
C LYS A 62 -19.95 -16.66 2.08
N ASP A 63 -20.89 -17.53 1.70
CA ASP A 63 -22.23 -17.13 1.24
C ASP A 63 -23.00 -16.32 2.29
N GLU A 64 -22.76 -16.61 3.55
CA GLU A 64 -23.45 -15.98 4.69
C GLU A 64 -22.92 -14.57 5.04
N PHE A 65 -21.83 -14.10 4.45
CA PHE A 65 -21.26 -12.78 4.69
C PHE A 65 -21.28 -11.93 3.43
N LEU A 66 -21.45 -10.64 3.61
CA LEU A 66 -21.38 -9.64 2.54
C LEU A 66 -20.31 -8.62 2.89
N ALA A 67 -19.40 -8.37 1.94
CA ALA A 67 -18.48 -7.26 2.00
C ALA A 67 -18.65 -6.39 0.76
N GLU A 68 -18.75 -5.08 0.97
CA GLU A 68 -18.80 -4.07 -0.08
C GLU A 68 -17.73 -3.00 0.18
N ARG A 69 -17.44 -2.17 -0.82
CA ARG A 69 -16.33 -1.20 -0.74
C ARG A 69 -16.84 0.23 -0.73
N CYS A 70 -16.09 1.09 -0.07
CA CYS A 70 -16.29 2.53 -0.12
C CYS A 70 -14.93 3.25 -0.07
N TYR A 71 -14.82 4.38 -0.78
CA TYR A 71 -13.67 5.27 -0.78
C TYR A 71 -14.10 6.67 -0.38
N THR A 72 -13.17 7.45 0.18
CA THR A 72 -13.46 8.85 0.46
C THR A 72 -13.76 9.59 -0.84
N PRO A 73 -14.86 10.35 -0.93
CA PRO A 73 -15.14 11.16 -2.10
C PRO A 73 -14.16 12.33 -2.21
N ASP A 74 -13.91 12.76 -3.45
CA ASP A 74 -13.17 14.00 -3.73
C ASP A 74 -13.98 15.23 -3.26
N THR A 75 -13.31 16.35 -3.04
CA THR A 75 -13.91 17.56 -2.47
C THR A 75 -15.07 18.14 -3.29
N ASP A 76 -15.06 17.99 -4.62
CA ASP A 76 -16.16 18.40 -5.49
C ASP A 76 -17.40 17.52 -5.27
N VAL A 77 -17.20 16.23 -5.04
CA VAL A 77 -18.27 15.28 -4.75
C VAL A 77 -18.80 15.47 -3.33
N GLU A 78 -17.91 15.62 -2.33
CA GLU A 78 -18.30 15.94 -0.94
C GLU A 78 -19.24 17.16 -0.91
N LYS A 79 -18.83 18.24 -1.57
CA LYS A 79 -19.64 19.47 -1.66
C LYS A 79 -21.02 19.20 -2.25
N LEU A 80 -21.08 18.50 -3.36
CA LEU A 80 -22.33 18.23 -4.08
C LEU A 80 -23.26 17.29 -3.26
N MET A 81 -22.70 16.31 -2.56
CA MET A 81 -23.45 15.42 -1.66
C MET A 81 -24.11 16.21 -0.54
N ARG A 82 -23.36 17.15 0.08
CA ARG A 82 -23.91 18.02 1.14
C ARG A 82 -25.01 18.93 0.62
N GLU A 83 -24.82 19.58 -0.52
CA GLU A 83 -25.79 20.46 -1.14
C GLU A 83 -27.11 19.73 -1.50
N LYS A 84 -27.03 18.46 -1.88
CA LYS A 84 -28.19 17.67 -2.28
C LYS A 84 -28.75 16.76 -1.18
N GLY A 85 -28.10 16.68 -0.01
CA GLY A 85 -28.51 15.79 1.08
C GLY A 85 -28.42 14.32 0.71
N VAL A 86 -27.44 13.91 -0.11
CA VAL A 86 -27.27 12.52 -0.57
C VAL A 86 -26.24 11.85 0.35
N PRO A 87 -26.58 10.73 1.03
CA PRO A 87 -25.65 10.04 1.90
C PRO A 87 -24.57 9.30 1.12
N LEU A 88 -23.43 9.05 1.76
CA LEU A 88 -22.37 8.19 1.22
C LEU A 88 -22.82 6.72 1.24
N THR A 89 -22.57 6.04 0.13
CA THR A 89 -23.01 4.66 -0.11
C THR A 89 -21.83 3.78 -0.50
N SER A 90 -22.01 2.47 -0.36
CA SER A 90 -21.09 1.48 -0.94
C SER A 90 -21.10 1.52 -2.48
N LEU A 91 -20.08 0.93 -3.10
CA LEU A 91 -19.93 0.86 -4.55
C LEU A 91 -20.76 -0.24 -5.19
N GLU A 92 -20.89 -1.39 -4.56
CA GLU A 92 -21.55 -2.57 -5.13
C GLU A 92 -23.09 -2.38 -5.15
N SER A 93 -23.73 -2.38 -3.99
CA SER A 93 -25.19 -2.30 -3.90
C SER A 93 -25.74 -0.86 -3.86
N GLY A 94 -24.89 0.12 -3.58
CA GLY A 94 -25.31 1.51 -3.36
C GLY A 94 -26.06 1.73 -2.05
N GLN A 95 -25.95 0.82 -1.10
CA GLN A 95 -26.57 0.97 0.22
C GLN A 95 -25.88 2.07 1.04
N PRO A 96 -26.63 2.89 1.78
CA PRO A 96 -26.07 3.84 2.73
C PRO A 96 -25.18 3.12 3.76
N LEU A 97 -24.03 3.71 4.08
CA LEU A 97 -23.04 3.07 4.98
C LEU A 97 -23.61 2.78 6.36
N LYS A 98 -24.54 3.61 6.87
CA LYS A 98 -25.19 3.39 8.16
C LYS A 98 -26.05 2.10 8.25
N ASN A 99 -26.37 1.49 7.11
CA ASN A 99 -27.16 0.25 7.06
C ASN A 99 -26.32 -1.02 7.23
N PHE A 100 -24.99 -0.90 7.22
CA PHE A 100 -24.08 -2.02 7.43
C PHE A 100 -23.96 -2.35 8.93
N ASP A 101 -23.60 -3.60 9.24
CA ASP A 101 -23.33 -4.02 10.61
C ASP A 101 -21.96 -3.54 11.09
N VAL A 102 -20.98 -3.54 10.17
CA VAL A 102 -19.61 -3.13 10.44
C VAL A 102 -19.09 -2.19 9.35
N LEU A 103 -18.48 -1.08 9.78
CA LEU A 103 -17.70 -0.20 8.93
C LEU A 103 -16.21 -0.49 9.20
N GLY A 104 -15.58 -1.22 8.29
CA GLY A 104 -14.18 -1.65 8.39
C GLY A 104 -13.23 -0.66 7.72
N PHE A 105 -12.56 0.18 8.49
CA PHE A 105 -11.61 1.17 7.99
C PHE A 105 -10.20 0.60 7.88
N THR A 106 -9.59 0.74 6.71
CA THR A 106 -8.14 0.54 6.57
C THR A 106 -7.42 1.82 6.95
N LEU A 107 -6.48 1.76 7.89
CA LEU A 107 -5.60 2.88 8.28
C LEU A 107 -4.23 2.70 7.61
N PRO A 108 -4.04 3.16 6.35
CA PRO A 108 -2.83 2.88 5.58
C PRO A 108 -1.65 3.79 5.97
N TYR A 109 -1.94 5.02 6.34
CA TYR A 109 -1.00 6.06 6.74
C TYR A 109 -1.71 7.19 7.49
N GLU A 110 -0.96 7.97 8.24
CA GLU A 110 -1.52 8.90 9.24
C GLU A 110 -2.27 10.10 8.63
N LEU A 111 -1.88 10.56 7.43
CA LEU A 111 -2.48 11.75 6.80
C LEU A 111 -3.89 11.50 6.20
N CYS A 112 -4.44 10.31 6.39
CA CYS A 112 -5.82 10.00 6.00
C CYS A 112 -6.85 10.23 7.13
N TYR A 113 -6.45 10.69 8.30
CA TYR A 113 -7.30 10.70 9.49
C TYR A 113 -8.50 11.67 9.37
N THR A 114 -8.34 12.84 8.73
CA THR A 114 -9.46 13.75 8.45
C THR A 114 -10.49 13.13 7.50
N ASN A 115 -10.05 12.22 6.61
CA ASN A 115 -10.94 11.55 5.67
C ASN A 115 -11.89 10.57 6.37
N ILE A 116 -11.49 10.02 7.53
CA ILE A 116 -12.37 9.18 8.38
C ILE A 116 -13.61 10.00 8.77
N LEU A 117 -13.40 11.22 9.26
CA LEU A 117 -14.49 12.11 9.67
C LEU A 117 -15.38 12.52 8.48
N THR A 118 -14.76 12.76 7.30
CA THR A 118 -15.52 13.04 6.08
C THR A 118 -16.45 11.88 5.71
N VAL A 119 -15.99 10.64 5.80
CA VAL A 119 -16.79 9.45 5.53
C VAL A 119 -17.92 9.32 6.56
N LEU A 120 -17.61 9.47 7.85
CA LEU A 120 -18.61 9.33 8.92
C LEU A 120 -19.69 10.39 8.83
N ASP A 121 -19.33 11.65 8.57
CA ASP A 121 -20.27 12.74 8.42
C ASP A 121 -21.21 12.54 7.21
N LEU A 122 -20.65 12.17 6.06
CA LEU A 122 -21.44 11.87 4.87
C LEU A 122 -22.27 10.58 4.99
N ALA A 123 -21.91 9.69 5.91
CA ALA A 123 -22.65 8.49 6.24
C ALA A 123 -23.75 8.70 7.31
N ASP A 124 -23.84 9.88 7.91
CA ASP A 124 -24.73 10.18 9.04
C ASP A 124 -24.45 9.24 10.24
N VAL A 125 -23.15 9.04 10.57
CA VAL A 125 -22.68 8.23 11.69
C VAL A 125 -21.89 9.12 12.67
N PRO A 126 -22.19 9.09 13.99
CA PRO A 126 -21.48 9.91 14.97
C PRO A 126 -19.96 9.62 14.98
N PHE A 127 -19.14 10.67 15.14
CA PHE A 127 -17.67 10.55 15.09
C PHE A 127 -17.13 9.70 16.22
N TYR A 128 -17.52 10.01 17.46
CA TYR A 128 -16.99 9.34 18.63
C TYR A 128 -17.73 8.05 18.96
N SER A 129 -16.98 7.01 19.34
CA SER A 129 -17.53 5.73 19.76
C SER A 129 -18.55 5.85 20.90
N LYS A 130 -18.31 6.75 21.85
CA LYS A 130 -19.18 7.02 23.00
C LYS A 130 -20.57 7.57 22.64
N ASP A 131 -20.69 8.18 21.46
CA ASP A 131 -21.91 8.85 21.00
C ASP A 131 -22.77 7.92 20.11
N ARG A 132 -22.31 6.69 19.83
CA ARG A 132 -23.00 5.68 19.04
C ARG A 132 -23.75 4.69 19.92
N ASP A 133 -24.99 4.42 19.57
CA ASP A 133 -25.88 3.48 20.24
C ASP A 133 -25.91 2.07 19.58
N ASP A 134 -26.79 1.21 20.05
CA ASP A 134 -26.94 -0.18 19.56
C ASP A 134 -27.47 -0.24 18.12
N SER A 135 -28.04 0.84 17.57
CA SER A 135 -28.51 0.93 16.18
C SER A 135 -27.41 1.36 15.21
N SER A 136 -26.31 1.86 15.72
CA SER A 136 -25.18 2.33 14.95
C SER A 136 -24.26 1.18 14.52
N PRO A 137 -23.67 1.22 13.33
CA PRO A 137 -22.67 0.22 12.93
C PRO A 137 -21.48 0.19 13.88
N ILE A 138 -20.83 -0.97 13.97
CA ILE A 138 -19.55 -1.10 14.67
C ILE A 138 -18.45 -0.56 13.76
N LEU A 139 -17.66 0.39 14.24
CA LEU A 139 -16.50 0.90 13.54
C LEU A 139 -15.25 0.09 13.92
N LEU A 140 -14.77 -0.68 12.96
CA LEU A 140 -13.55 -1.50 13.07
C LEU A 140 -12.42 -0.87 12.25
N ALA A 141 -11.27 -0.63 12.88
CA ALA A 141 -10.07 -0.20 12.16
C ALA A 141 -9.06 -1.34 12.03
N GLY A 142 -8.20 -1.26 11.02
CA GLY A 142 -7.05 -2.16 10.82
C GLY A 142 -6.03 -1.55 9.86
N GLY A 143 -4.92 -2.22 9.60
CA GLY A 143 -3.91 -1.78 8.66
C GLY A 143 -2.63 -1.25 9.33
N ALA A 144 -1.74 -0.61 8.56
CA ALA A 144 -0.39 -0.27 9.01
C ALA A 144 -0.34 0.64 10.24
N CYS A 145 -1.26 1.62 10.34
CA CYS A 145 -1.31 2.55 11.46
C CYS A 145 -2.04 2.00 12.68
N SER A 146 -2.62 0.81 12.63
CA SER A 146 -3.30 0.19 13.79
C SER A 146 -2.37 -0.12 14.97
N LEU A 147 -1.05 -0.08 14.75
CA LEU A 147 -0.06 -0.30 15.81
C LEU A 147 0.21 0.94 16.69
N ASN A 148 -0.24 2.11 16.27
CA ASN A 148 -0.51 3.26 17.12
C ASN A 148 -1.84 3.89 16.71
N PRO A 149 -2.99 3.32 17.10
CA PRO A 149 -4.29 3.86 16.75
C PRO A 149 -4.71 5.03 17.64
N GLU A 150 -3.96 5.33 18.70
CA GLU A 150 -4.34 6.31 19.73
C GLU A 150 -4.78 7.68 19.19
N PRO A 151 -4.16 8.24 18.13
CA PRO A 151 -4.64 9.51 17.56
C PRO A 151 -6.10 9.51 17.08
N VAL A 152 -6.61 8.35 16.73
CA VAL A 152 -7.99 8.14 16.20
C VAL A 152 -8.80 7.15 17.02
N ALA A 153 -8.26 6.65 18.15
CA ALA A 153 -8.85 5.58 18.95
C ALA A 153 -10.27 5.93 19.42
N ASP A 154 -10.55 7.17 19.76
CA ASP A 154 -11.87 7.61 20.23
C ASP A 154 -12.96 7.57 19.14
N PHE A 155 -12.55 7.50 17.87
CA PHE A 155 -13.48 7.35 16.75
C PHE A 155 -13.87 5.89 16.48
N PHE A 156 -13.10 4.91 16.96
CA PHE A 156 -13.32 3.49 16.68
C PHE A 156 -13.87 2.72 17.87
N ASP A 157 -14.72 1.75 17.59
CA ASP A 157 -15.24 0.81 18.58
C ASP A 157 -14.23 -0.31 18.83
N ALA A 158 -13.56 -0.76 17.78
CA ALA A 158 -12.53 -1.81 17.82
C ALA A 158 -11.41 -1.53 16.82
N VAL A 159 -10.20 -2.02 17.11
CA VAL A 159 -9.04 -1.96 16.22
C VAL A 159 -8.40 -3.35 16.14
N LEU A 160 -8.22 -3.85 14.93
CA LEU A 160 -7.52 -5.12 14.69
C LEU A 160 -6.02 -4.86 14.47
N LEU A 161 -5.21 -5.45 15.32
CA LEU A 161 -3.75 -5.38 15.28
C LEU A 161 -3.18 -6.60 14.53
N GLY A 162 -2.37 -6.36 13.51
CA GLY A 162 -1.68 -7.42 12.76
C GLY A 162 -2.43 -7.95 11.55
N ASP A 163 -2.28 -9.24 11.28
CA ASP A 163 -2.81 -9.92 10.10
C ASP A 163 -4.33 -10.17 10.25
N GLY A 164 -5.12 -9.77 9.25
CA GLY A 164 -6.57 -9.73 9.35
C GLY A 164 -7.30 -10.93 8.74
N GLU A 165 -6.62 -11.77 7.98
CA GLU A 165 -7.24 -12.77 7.10
C GLU A 165 -8.07 -13.82 7.88
N GLU A 166 -7.57 -14.26 9.03
CA GLU A 166 -8.30 -15.22 9.90
C GLU A 166 -9.24 -14.49 10.86
N ALA A 167 -8.76 -13.44 11.52
CA ALA A 167 -9.52 -12.70 12.52
C ALA A 167 -10.81 -12.11 11.95
N LEU A 168 -10.83 -11.74 10.66
CA LEU A 168 -12.02 -11.23 9.99
C LEU A 168 -13.18 -12.22 9.99
N PHE A 169 -12.89 -13.52 9.82
CA PHE A 169 -13.94 -14.56 9.89
C PHE A 169 -14.46 -14.75 11.31
N GLU A 170 -13.60 -14.69 12.32
CA GLU A 170 -13.99 -14.76 13.72
C GLU A 170 -14.91 -13.57 14.08
N ILE A 171 -14.54 -12.36 13.66
CA ILE A 171 -15.34 -11.15 13.85
C ILE A 171 -16.70 -11.27 13.13
N ALA A 172 -16.71 -11.68 11.87
CA ALA A 172 -17.92 -11.79 11.08
C ALA A 172 -18.89 -12.83 11.64
N ALA A 173 -18.40 -13.98 12.11
CA ALA A 173 -19.19 -15.01 12.75
C ALA A 173 -19.78 -14.51 14.07
N LEU A 174 -18.99 -13.79 14.88
CA LEU A 174 -19.46 -13.20 16.13
C LEU A 174 -20.59 -12.18 15.88
N ILE A 175 -20.43 -11.29 14.90
CA ILE A 175 -21.47 -10.31 14.52
C ILE A 175 -22.73 -11.01 14.06
N ALA A 176 -22.64 -12.02 13.20
CA ALA A 176 -23.78 -12.79 12.71
C ALA A 176 -24.54 -13.51 13.84
N GLU A 177 -23.84 -14.03 14.85
CA GLU A 177 -24.48 -14.69 15.99
C GLU A 177 -25.17 -13.68 16.93
N ASN A 178 -24.52 -12.55 17.23
CA ASN A 178 -25.10 -11.54 18.10
C ASN A 178 -26.33 -10.85 17.49
N LYS A 179 -26.47 -10.80 16.17
CA LYS A 179 -27.71 -10.34 15.51
C LYS A 179 -28.92 -11.25 15.80
N LYS A 180 -28.70 -12.56 15.92
CA LYS A 180 -29.79 -13.51 16.27
C LYS A 180 -30.24 -13.36 17.71
N THR A 181 -29.30 -13.04 18.61
CA THR A 181 -29.58 -12.90 20.04
C THR A 181 -29.98 -11.49 20.44
N SER A 182 -29.94 -10.51 19.50
CA SER A 182 -30.24 -9.10 19.77
C SER A 182 -29.35 -8.53 20.89
N SER A 183 -28.06 -8.90 20.91
CA SER A 183 -27.10 -8.44 21.90
C SER A 183 -26.85 -6.93 21.76
N THR A 184 -26.61 -6.28 22.88
CA THR A 184 -26.24 -4.87 22.93
C THR A 184 -24.83 -4.66 22.36
N LYS A 185 -24.53 -3.46 21.86
CA LYS A 185 -23.20 -3.08 21.38
C LYS A 185 -22.11 -3.36 22.44
N LYS A 186 -22.42 -3.07 23.71
CA LYS A 186 -21.48 -3.33 24.79
C LYS A 186 -21.14 -4.81 24.92
N GLU A 187 -22.12 -5.71 24.85
CA GLU A 187 -21.89 -7.17 24.90
C GLU A 187 -21.08 -7.64 23.70
N ILE A 188 -21.32 -7.09 22.51
CA ILE A 188 -20.56 -7.40 21.31
C ILE A 188 -19.09 -6.97 21.50
N LEU A 189 -18.83 -5.76 22.02
CA LEU A 189 -17.46 -5.27 22.25
C LEU A 189 -16.71 -6.09 23.31
N GLU A 190 -17.38 -6.56 24.36
CA GLU A 190 -16.81 -7.49 25.34
C GLU A 190 -16.35 -8.80 24.68
N GLN A 191 -17.17 -9.36 23.79
CA GLN A 191 -16.83 -10.59 23.06
C GLN A 191 -15.74 -10.36 22.02
N LEU A 192 -15.78 -9.23 21.31
CA LEU A 192 -14.72 -8.86 20.35
C LEU A 192 -13.36 -8.73 21.02
N ALA A 193 -13.31 -8.27 22.28
CA ALA A 193 -12.07 -8.14 23.06
C ALA A 193 -11.38 -9.48 23.35
N GLU A 194 -12.08 -10.61 23.22
CA GLU A 194 -11.52 -11.95 23.41
C GLU A 194 -10.88 -12.50 22.12
N ILE A 195 -11.14 -11.90 20.96
CA ILE A 195 -10.49 -12.28 19.71
C ILE A 195 -9.05 -11.76 19.70
N GLN A 196 -8.09 -12.63 19.45
CA GLN A 196 -6.67 -12.26 19.40
C GLN A 196 -6.43 -11.17 18.34
N GLY A 197 -5.81 -10.08 18.74
CA GLY A 197 -5.50 -8.93 17.90
C GLY A 197 -6.53 -7.81 18.01
N VAL A 198 -7.69 -8.04 18.61
CA VAL A 198 -8.71 -7.00 18.74
C VAL A 198 -8.45 -6.13 19.97
N TYR A 199 -8.23 -4.86 19.74
CA TYR A 199 -8.11 -3.81 20.73
C TYR A 199 -9.42 -3.02 20.82
N ILE A 200 -9.99 -2.88 22.01
CA ILE A 200 -11.19 -2.06 22.27
C ILE A 200 -10.74 -0.79 23.01
N PRO A 201 -10.66 0.37 22.33
CA PRO A 201 -10.16 1.59 22.95
C PRO A 201 -10.90 2.02 24.21
N ALA A 202 -12.24 1.83 24.24
CA ALA A 202 -13.09 2.14 25.39
C ALA A 202 -12.79 1.29 26.65
N HIS A 203 -12.02 0.23 26.53
CA HIS A 203 -11.59 -0.59 27.67
C HIS A 203 -10.34 -0.06 28.36
N PHE A 204 -9.68 0.96 27.80
CA PHE A 204 -8.43 1.52 28.33
C PHE A 204 -8.60 2.99 28.70
N GLN A 205 -8.10 3.35 29.87
CA GLN A 205 -8.05 4.72 30.34
C GLN A 205 -6.60 5.22 30.28
N VAL A 206 -6.42 6.40 29.71
CA VAL A 206 -5.13 7.08 29.60
C VAL A 206 -5.15 8.29 30.51
N GLU A 207 -4.16 8.39 31.40
CA GLU A 207 -3.98 9.54 32.27
C GLU A 207 -2.73 10.32 31.89
N TYR A 208 -2.78 11.63 32.08
CA TYR A 208 -1.71 12.54 31.68
C TYR A 208 -1.14 13.29 32.87
N ASN A 209 0.18 13.48 32.88
CA ASN A 209 0.87 14.31 33.85
C ASN A 209 0.65 15.81 33.53
N THR A 210 -0.30 16.41 34.19
CA THR A 210 -0.63 17.83 34.00
C THR A 210 0.40 18.81 34.58
N SER A 211 1.35 18.29 35.38
CA SER A 211 2.41 19.08 36.01
C SER A 211 3.63 19.25 35.11
N SER A 212 3.77 18.45 34.06
CA SER A 212 4.86 18.60 33.08
C SER A 212 4.43 19.47 31.89
N PRO A 213 5.32 20.30 31.33
CA PRO A 213 5.02 21.09 30.14
C PRO A 213 4.64 20.22 28.93
N GLU A 214 5.17 19.03 28.87
CA GLU A 214 4.96 18.07 27.77
C GLU A 214 3.63 17.32 27.91
N HIS A 215 2.98 17.39 29.09
CA HIS A 215 1.78 16.61 29.40
C HIS A 215 1.92 15.14 28.99
N SER A 216 3.06 14.51 29.39
CA SER A 216 3.37 13.10 29.11
C SER A 216 2.30 12.17 29.70
N ILE A 217 2.17 10.97 29.16
CA ILE A 217 1.27 9.93 29.72
C ILE A 217 1.84 9.48 31.08
N SER A 218 0.98 9.48 32.10
CA SER A 218 1.33 8.99 33.44
C SER A 218 0.91 7.53 33.66
N SER A 219 -0.18 7.11 33.03
CA SER A 219 -0.62 5.70 33.08
C SER A 219 -1.52 5.33 31.90
N ILE A 220 -1.51 4.04 31.52
CA ILE A 220 -2.48 3.40 30.63
C ILE A 220 -3.01 2.17 31.39
N THR A 221 -4.28 2.17 31.74
CA THR A 221 -4.90 1.12 32.54
C THR A 221 -6.14 0.55 31.86
N HIS A 222 -6.31 -0.78 31.96
CA HIS A 222 -7.53 -1.43 31.51
C HIS A 222 -8.66 -1.23 32.54
N LYS A 223 -9.92 -1.17 32.10
CA LYS A 223 -11.10 -0.98 32.96
C LYS A 223 -11.24 -2.00 34.09
N SER A 224 -10.56 -3.16 34.00
CA SER A 224 -10.49 -4.14 35.09
C SER A 224 -9.51 -3.76 36.21
N GLY A 225 -8.81 -2.63 36.08
CA GLY A 225 -7.77 -2.17 37.01
C GLY A 225 -6.44 -2.89 36.86
N SER A 226 -6.27 -3.75 35.85
CA SER A 226 -4.99 -4.42 35.55
C SER A 226 -4.26 -3.76 34.39
N VAL A 227 -2.94 -3.94 34.33
CA VAL A 227 -2.17 -3.64 33.11
C VAL A 227 -2.42 -4.79 32.13
N LYS A 228 -3.29 -4.58 31.16
CA LYS A 228 -3.57 -5.56 30.09
C LYS A 228 -2.86 -5.12 28.82
N GLN A 229 -2.28 -6.08 28.11
CA GLN A 229 -1.65 -5.86 26.82
C GLN A 229 -2.46 -6.58 25.74
N VAL A 230 -2.58 -5.96 24.56
CA VAL A 230 -3.22 -6.56 23.40
C VAL A 230 -2.15 -6.98 22.40
N SER A 231 -2.06 -8.28 22.16
CA SER A 231 -1.07 -8.85 21.22
C SER A 231 -1.65 -8.91 19.82
N ARG A 232 -0.88 -8.51 18.83
CA ARG A 232 -1.29 -8.59 17.42
C ARG A 232 -1.55 -10.02 16.97
N ARG A 233 -2.42 -10.21 15.96
CA ARG A 233 -2.58 -11.46 15.23
C ARG A 233 -1.43 -11.66 14.24
N ILE A 234 -0.95 -12.89 14.11
CA ILE A 234 0.07 -13.30 13.14
C ILE A 234 -0.44 -14.54 12.42
N VAL A 235 -0.54 -14.47 11.11
CA VAL A 235 -0.78 -15.64 10.24
C VAL A 235 0.52 -16.43 10.14
N ALA A 236 0.47 -17.73 10.46
CA ALA A 236 1.66 -18.57 10.52
C ALA A 236 2.27 -18.82 9.13
N SER A 237 1.45 -19.14 8.13
CA SER A 237 1.87 -19.45 6.75
C SER A 237 1.06 -18.64 5.74
N LEU A 238 1.74 -18.07 4.74
CA LEU A 238 1.05 -17.39 3.64
C LEU A 238 0.42 -18.35 2.63
N ASP A 239 0.95 -19.55 2.48
CA ASP A 239 0.39 -20.55 1.55
C ASP A 239 -0.96 -21.10 2.03
N ASP A 240 -1.23 -21.02 3.35
CA ASP A 240 -2.53 -21.41 3.93
C ASP A 240 -3.61 -20.32 3.75
N ILE A 241 -3.19 -19.11 3.37
CA ILE A 241 -4.11 -18.00 3.11
C ILE A 241 -4.38 -17.89 1.62
N GLU A 242 -5.64 -17.97 1.26
CA GLU A 242 -6.05 -17.75 -0.12
C GLU A 242 -5.74 -16.31 -0.55
N HIS A 243 -5.13 -16.20 -1.70
CA HIS A 243 -4.82 -14.94 -2.36
C HIS A 243 -5.83 -14.65 -3.48
N LEU A 244 -5.73 -13.46 -4.07
CA LEU A 244 -6.63 -12.99 -5.13
C LEU A 244 -6.43 -13.78 -6.43
N LYS A 245 -7.28 -14.77 -6.71
CA LYS A 245 -7.35 -15.48 -7.99
C LYS A 245 -8.23 -14.74 -9.02
N THR A 246 -9.17 -13.94 -8.54
CA THR A 246 -10.07 -13.09 -9.33
C THR A 246 -9.97 -11.65 -8.87
N PRO A 247 -8.83 -10.96 -9.12
CA PRO A 247 -8.62 -9.60 -8.64
C PRO A 247 -9.60 -8.63 -9.28
N LEU A 248 -10.02 -7.63 -8.53
CA LEU A 248 -10.85 -6.54 -9.03
C LEU A 248 -10.12 -5.77 -10.13
N VAL A 249 -10.79 -5.53 -11.24
CA VAL A 249 -10.23 -4.79 -12.37
C VAL A 249 -10.80 -3.36 -12.38
N PRO A 250 -9.97 -2.33 -12.19
CA PRO A 250 -10.45 -0.96 -12.02
C PRO A 250 -11.10 -0.41 -13.29
N ASN A 251 -12.19 0.34 -13.13
CA ASN A 251 -12.85 1.09 -14.20
C ASN A 251 -12.10 2.37 -14.57
N ALA A 252 -11.48 3.02 -13.60
CA ALA A 252 -10.69 4.24 -13.76
C ALA A 252 -9.21 3.95 -13.56
N LYS A 253 -8.34 4.82 -14.10
CA LYS A 253 -6.89 4.70 -13.91
C LYS A 253 -6.53 4.83 -12.44
N ILE A 254 -5.79 3.85 -11.92
CA ILE A 254 -5.31 3.80 -10.53
C ILE A 254 -3.79 3.99 -10.46
N VAL A 255 -3.25 4.16 -9.23
CA VAL A 255 -1.81 4.42 -9.02
C VAL A 255 -0.97 3.18 -9.35
N HIS A 256 -1.41 2.01 -8.89
CA HIS A 256 -0.75 0.73 -9.14
C HIS A 256 -1.63 -0.17 -9.98
N ASP A 257 -1.76 0.18 -11.26
CA ASP A 257 -2.61 -0.51 -12.23
C ASP A 257 -1.94 -1.80 -12.75
N ARG A 258 -1.82 -2.79 -11.88
CA ARG A 258 -1.13 -4.06 -12.09
C ARG A 258 -1.61 -5.13 -11.12
N LEU A 259 -1.41 -6.38 -11.48
CA LEU A 259 -1.59 -7.50 -10.56
C LEU A 259 -0.46 -7.51 -9.53
N GLY A 260 -0.78 -7.51 -8.24
CA GLY A 260 0.18 -7.74 -7.17
C GLY A 260 0.08 -9.17 -6.64
N ILE A 261 1.23 -9.83 -6.43
CA ILE A 261 1.31 -11.11 -5.70
C ILE A 261 2.27 -10.92 -4.53
N GLU A 262 1.77 -11.07 -3.30
CA GLU A 262 2.59 -11.06 -2.10
C GLU A 262 3.38 -12.36 -2.04
N VAL A 263 4.69 -12.31 -2.37
CA VAL A 263 5.58 -13.48 -2.35
C VAL A 263 6.20 -13.72 -0.99
N ALA A 264 6.25 -12.68 -0.14
CA ALA A 264 6.73 -12.80 1.23
C ALA A 264 6.19 -11.66 2.09
N ARG A 265 5.88 -11.93 3.35
CA ARG A 265 5.50 -10.96 4.39
C ARG A 265 6.56 -10.94 5.49
N GLY A 266 6.84 -9.76 6.03
CA GLY A 266 7.88 -9.56 7.01
C GLY A 266 9.27 -9.38 6.42
N CYS A 267 10.22 -8.97 7.27
CA CYS A 267 11.61 -8.74 6.87
C CYS A 267 12.53 -8.97 8.08
N THR A 268 13.68 -9.58 7.83
CA THR A 268 14.66 -9.95 8.89
C THR A 268 15.92 -9.08 8.86
N ARG A 269 16.01 -8.11 7.93
CA ARG A 269 17.19 -7.25 7.75
C ARG A 269 17.50 -6.33 8.93
N GLY A 270 16.52 -6.03 9.76
CA GLY A 270 16.73 -5.28 10.99
C GLY A 270 17.08 -3.81 10.80
N CYS A 271 16.66 -3.16 9.72
CA CYS A 271 16.79 -1.71 9.57
C CYS A 271 16.08 -1.01 10.72
N ARG A 272 16.80 -0.23 11.55
CA ARG A 272 16.34 0.31 12.84
C ARG A 272 15.26 1.36 12.73
N PHE A 273 15.13 2.01 11.58
CA PHE A 273 14.09 3.00 11.29
C PHE A 273 12.79 2.38 10.75
N CYS A 274 12.85 1.13 10.26
CA CYS A 274 11.79 0.57 9.45
C CYS A 274 10.71 -0.10 10.30
N GLN A 275 9.57 0.56 10.47
CA GLN A 275 8.43 0.02 11.22
C GLN A 275 7.96 -1.32 10.65
N ALA A 276 7.71 -1.40 9.33
CA ALA A 276 7.26 -2.63 8.69
C ALA A 276 8.25 -3.80 8.87
N GLY A 277 9.57 -3.52 8.82
CA GLY A 277 10.61 -4.53 9.06
C GLY A 277 10.68 -5.06 10.50
N ILE A 278 10.07 -4.36 11.44
CA ILE A 278 9.96 -4.79 12.85
C ILE A 278 8.60 -5.41 13.10
N THR A 279 7.53 -4.73 12.71
CA THR A 279 6.15 -5.07 13.09
C THR A 279 5.54 -6.22 12.29
N TYR A 280 6.07 -6.56 11.12
CA TYR A 280 5.62 -7.71 10.32
C TYR A 280 6.48 -8.97 10.48
N ARG A 281 7.40 -9.01 11.48
CA ARG A 281 8.13 -10.24 11.80
C ARG A 281 7.19 -11.36 12.24
N PRO A 282 7.57 -12.63 12.00
CA PRO A 282 8.72 -13.13 11.24
C PRO A 282 8.55 -13.01 9.73
N VAL A 283 9.60 -13.29 8.95
CA VAL A 283 9.48 -13.44 7.50
C VAL A 283 8.74 -14.74 7.19
N ARG A 284 7.78 -14.68 6.27
CA ARG A 284 7.00 -15.83 5.77
C ARG A 284 6.95 -15.74 4.26
N GLU A 285 7.56 -16.70 3.60
CA GLU A 285 7.63 -16.79 2.13
C GLU A 285 6.56 -17.73 1.60
N ARG A 286 6.02 -17.44 0.41
CA ARG A 286 5.22 -18.38 -0.38
C ARG A 286 6.11 -19.36 -1.12
N THR A 287 5.60 -20.55 -1.38
CA THR A 287 6.24 -21.53 -2.27
C THR A 287 6.22 -21.05 -3.73
N THR A 288 7.17 -21.54 -4.52
CA THR A 288 7.25 -21.26 -5.96
C THR A 288 6.00 -21.70 -6.69
N GLU A 289 5.47 -22.86 -6.34
CA GLU A 289 4.26 -23.48 -6.90
C GLU A 289 3.05 -22.59 -6.66
N ASN A 290 2.87 -22.09 -5.42
CA ASN A 290 1.76 -21.21 -5.07
C ASN A 290 1.83 -19.87 -5.84
N VAL A 291 3.04 -19.27 -5.94
CA VAL A 291 3.23 -18.03 -6.70
C VAL A 291 2.91 -18.22 -8.19
N MET A 292 3.34 -19.34 -8.80
CA MET A 292 3.07 -19.64 -10.22
C MET A 292 1.58 -19.85 -10.50
N GLU A 293 0.90 -20.61 -9.64
CA GLU A 293 -0.55 -20.84 -9.74
C GLU A 293 -1.32 -19.53 -9.66
N LEU A 294 -1.04 -18.73 -8.62
CA LEU A 294 -1.67 -17.44 -8.43
C LEU A 294 -1.45 -16.50 -9.62
N ALA A 295 -0.21 -16.42 -10.14
CA ALA A 295 0.11 -15.57 -11.27
C ALA A 295 -0.70 -15.94 -12.50
N LYS A 296 -0.80 -17.24 -12.81
CA LYS A 296 -1.51 -17.73 -13.97
C LYS A 296 -3.00 -17.46 -13.87
N GLU A 297 -3.65 -17.90 -12.81
CA GLU A 297 -5.09 -17.74 -12.63
C GLU A 297 -5.49 -16.26 -12.57
N SER A 298 -4.71 -15.44 -11.84
CA SER A 298 -5.06 -14.02 -11.67
C SER A 298 -4.86 -13.21 -12.96
N ILE A 299 -3.85 -13.50 -13.79
CA ILE A 299 -3.67 -12.85 -15.10
C ILE A 299 -4.80 -13.24 -16.07
N GLU A 300 -5.14 -14.53 -16.13
CA GLU A 300 -6.23 -15.02 -16.97
C GLU A 300 -7.57 -14.39 -16.58
N ASN A 301 -7.85 -14.23 -15.27
CA ASN A 301 -9.10 -13.66 -14.75
C ASN A 301 -9.14 -12.13 -14.76
N SER A 302 -8.03 -11.42 -14.90
CA SER A 302 -8.01 -9.96 -14.86
C SER A 302 -7.65 -9.30 -16.19
N GLY A 303 -6.78 -9.90 -16.97
CA GLY A 303 -6.22 -9.31 -18.19
C GLY A 303 -5.21 -8.19 -17.93
N PHE A 304 -4.57 -8.13 -16.74
CA PHE A 304 -3.48 -7.18 -16.48
C PHE A 304 -2.26 -7.47 -17.35
N ASP A 305 -1.59 -6.43 -17.78
CA ASP A 305 -0.36 -6.49 -18.60
C ASP A 305 0.94 -6.31 -17.77
N GLU A 306 0.79 -6.18 -16.46
CA GLU A 306 1.90 -6.13 -15.50
C GLU A 306 1.58 -6.99 -14.28
N LEU A 307 2.55 -7.81 -13.87
CA LEU A 307 2.59 -8.57 -12.63
C LEU A 307 3.68 -7.98 -11.73
N ALA A 308 3.38 -7.72 -10.47
CA ALA A 308 4.36 -7.27 -9.47
C ALA A 308 4.52 -8.31 -8.37
N LEU A 309 5.75 -8.73 -8.12
CA LEU A 309 6.10 -9.55 -6.95
C LEU A 309 6.29 -8.62 -5.75
N LEU A 310 5.39 -8.72 -4.78
CA LEU A 310 5.32 -7.81 -3.63
C LEU A 310 5.93 -8.45 -2.39
N SER A 311 6.81 -7.71 -1.74
CA SER A 311 7.30 -7.96 -0.38
C SER A 311 8.02 -6.71 0.14
N LEU A 312 8.41 -6.70 1.42
CA LEU A 312 9.26 -5.63 1.98
C LEU A 312 10.68 -5.64 1.40
N SER A 313 11.13 -6.78 0.88
CA SER A 313 12.43 -6.93 0.21
C SER A 313 12.38 -8.09 -0.79
N THR A 314 11.89 -7.83 -1.99
CA THR A 314 11.69 -8.86 -3.02
C THR A 314 13.01 -9.51 -3.44
N GLY A 315 14.10 -8.75 -3.45
CA GLY A 315 15.44 -9.30 -3.71
C GLY A 315 15.94 -10.30 -2.66
N ASP A 316 15.29 -10.34 -1.50
CA ASP A 316 15.60 -11.28 -0.42
C ASP A 316 14.67 -12.50 -0.38
N TYR A 317 13.67 -12.57 -1.27
CA TYR A 317 12.86 -13.77 -1.44
C TYR A 317 13.74 -14.92 -1.92
N SER A 318 13.81 -15.98 -1.12
CA SER A 318 14.83 -17.03 -1.30
C SER A 318 14.71 -17.82 -2.61
N CYS A 319 13.50 -17.84 -3.21
CA CYS A 319 13.19 -18.50 -4.47
C CYS A 319 13.02 -17.54 -5.66
N LEU A 320 13.56 -16.30 -5.58
CA LEU A 320 13.31 -15.29 -6.61
C LEU A 320 13.72 -15.74 -8.02
N GLU A 321 14.90 -16.32 -8.20
CA GLU A 321 15.38 -16.77 -9.51
C GLU A 321 14.59 -17.97 -10.02
N GLN A 322 14.16 -18.87 -9.12
CA GLN A 322 13.34 -20.05 -9.47
C GLN A 322 11.92 -19.65 -9.94
N VAL A 323 11.38 -18.54 -9.42
CA VAL A 323 10.05 -18.03 -9.82
C VAL A 323 10.15 -17.14 -11.04
N LEU A 324 11.16 -16.25 -11.12
CA LEU A 324 11.22 -15.22 -12.15
C LEU A 324 11.37 -15.81 -13.56
N THR A 325 12.21 -16.81 -13.73
CA THR A 325 12.43 -17.43 -15.06
C THR A 325 11.18 -18.10 -15.59
N PRO A 326 10.49 -19.00 -14.84
CA PRO A 326 9.22 -19.58 -15.29
C PRO A 326 8.12 -18.54 -15.54
N LEU A 327 8.00 -17.51 -14.70
CA LEU A 327 7.05 -16.42 -14.93
C LEU A 327 7.32 -15.70 -16.26
N MET A 328 8.58 -15.40 -16.55
CA MET A 328 8.94 -14.75 -17.80
C MET A 328 8.74 -15.65 -19.01
N ASP A 329 8.92 -16.97 -18.87
CA ASP A 329 8.67 -17.93 -19.96
C ASP A 329 7.18 -18.07 -20.24
N GLU A 330 6.32 -18.03 -19.21
CA GLU A 330 4.86 -18.09 -19.35
C GLU A 330 4.28 -16.80 -19.95
N PHE A 331 4.79 -15.63 -19.53
CA PHE A 331 4.10 -14.37 -19.76
C PHE A 331 4.74 -13.44 -20.80
N ALA A 332 6.02 -13.64 -21.17
CA ALA A 332 6.70 -12.71 -22.08
C ALA A 332 6.05 -12.66 -23.48
N ASP A 333 5.56 -13.80 -23.98
CA ASP A 333 4.91 -13.88 -25.30
C ASP A 333 3.49 -13.29 -25.29
N LYS A 334 2.89 -13.19 -24.10
CA LYS A 334 1.61 -12.52 -23.86
C LYS A 334 1.78 -11.01 -23.56
N TYR A 335 3.01 -10.49 -23.64
CA TYR A 335 3.36 -9.11 -23.32
C TYR A 335 3.05 -8.68 -21.87
N VAL A 336 2.96 -9.60 -20.93
CA VAL A 336 2.83 -9.31 -19.51
C VAL A 336 4.24 -9.14 -18.92
N SER A 337 4.50 -7.98 -18.33
CA SER A 337 5.79 -7.67 -17.70
C SER A 337 5.79 -8.06 -16.23
N VAL A 338 6.96 -8.47 -15.71
CA VAL A 338 7.14 -8.73 -14.27
C VAL A 338 7.92 -7.59 -13.64
N ALA A 339 7.34 -6.97 -12.61
CA ALA A 339 7.93 -5.88 -11.83
C ALA A 339 8.33 -6.38 -10.43
N MET A 340 9.44 -5.85 -9.93
CA MET A 340 9.95 -6.10 -8.57
C MET A 340 10.23 -4.76 -7.89
N PRO A 341 9.23 -4.15 -7.24
CA PRO A 341 9.36 -2.78 -6.74
C PRO A 341 10.32 -2.62 -5.56
N SER A 342 10.56 -3.67 -4.78
CA SER A 342 11.32 -3.62 -3.52
C SER A 342 12.64 -4.36 -3.61
N MET A 343 13.50 -3.95 -4.58
CA MET A 343 14.82 -4.54 -4.74
C MET A 343 15.86 -3.85 -3.85
N ARG A 344 16.69 -4.65 -3.20
CA ARG A 344 17.81 -4.17 -2.40
C ARG A 344 19.09 -4.08 -3.23
N VAL A 345 19.97 -3.14 -2.89
CA VAL A 345 21.35 -3.10 -3.41
C VAL A 345 22.05 -4.44 -3.11
N GLY A 346 22.73 -5.00 -4.10
CA GLY A 346 23.43 -6.29 -4.00
C GLY A 346 22.56 -7.54 -4.19
N THR A 347 21.23 -7.42 -4.37
CA THR A 347 20.36 -8.56 -4.66
C THR A 347 19.96 -8.65 -6.15
N LEU A 348 20.26 -7.61 -6.92
CA LEU A 348 20.02 -7.57 -8.37
C LEU A 348 21.22 -8.17 -9.09
N THR A 349 21.09 -9.43 -9.48
CA THR A 349 22.09 -10.08 -10.34
C THR A 349 21.91 -9.68 -11.81
N PRO A 350 22.97 -9.72 -12.67
CA PRO A 350 22.82 -9.54 -14.11
C PRO A 350 21.75 -10.47 -14.72
N SER A 351 21.64 -11.70 -14.24
CA SER A 351 20.61 -12.67 -14.67
C SER A 351 19.20 -12.14 -14.42
N ILE A 352 18.91 -11.68 -13.20
CA ILE A 352 17.60 -11.08 -12.85
C ILE A 352 17.33 -9.85 -13.74
N MET A 353 18.34 -8.99 -13.92
CA MET A 353 18.21 -7.80 -14.75
C MET A 353 17.90 -8.13 -16.22
N GLU A 354 18.48 -9.19 -16.77
CA GLU A 354 18.19 -9.66 -18.13
C GLU A 354 16.77 -10.19 -18.26
N GLN A 355 16.28 -10.95 -17.30
CA GLN A 355 14.90 -11.45 -17.31
C GLN A 355 13.89 -10.31 -17.33
N VAL A 356 14.07 -9.31 -16.46
CA VAL A 356 13.14 -8.16 -16.36
C VAL A 356 13.05 -7.36 -17.68
N LYS A 357 14.12 -7.35 -18.47
CA LYS A 357 14.13 -6.65 -19.76
C LYS A 357 13.35 -7.34 -20.88
N ARG A 358 12.95 -8.60 -20.72
CA ARG A 358 12.37 -9.41 -21.82
C ARG A 358 11.11 -8.77 -22.43
N VAL A 359 10.29 -8.10 -21.63
CA VAL A 359 9.06 -7.43 -22.11
C VAL A 359 9.27 -5.92 -22.18
N ARG A 360 9.56 -5.29 -21.05
CA ARG A 360 9.82 -3.85 -20.98
C ARG A 360 10.82 -3.51 -19.88
N LYS A 361 11.59 -2.42 -20.09
CA LYS A 361 12.46 -1.91 -19.04
C LYS A 361 11.64 -1.20 -17.98
N THR A 362 11.59 -1.75 -16.78
CA THR A 362 11.04 -1.08 -15.61
C THR A 362 12.02 -0.04 -15.06
N GLY A 363 11.53 0.88 -14.22
CA GLY A 363 12.39 1.83 -13.52
C GLY A 363 13.35 1.12 -12.55
N PHE A 364 14.54 1.68 -12.37
CA PHE A 364 15.55 1.16 -11.46
C PHE A 364 15.64 2.02 -10.21
N THR A 365 15.35 1.42 -9.05
CA THR A 365 15.30 2.13 -7.77
C THR A 365 16.24 1.49 -6.77
N LEU A 366 17.05 2.29 -6.09
CA LEU A 366 17.94 1.91 -5.01
C LEU A 366 17.62 2.73 -3.75
N ALA A 367 17.77 2.14 -2.59
CA ALA A 367 17.48 2.79 -1.31
C ALA A 367 18.70 2.70 -0.38
N PRO A 368 19.73 3.55 -0.58
CA PRO A 368 20.86 3.63 0.35
C PRO A 368 20.45 4.17 1.72
N GLU A 369 19.42 5.01 1.78
CA GLU A 369 18.82 5.70 2.92
C GLU A 369 19.72 6.78 3.54
N ALA A 370 21.04 6.59 3.58
CA ALA A 370 22.00 7.53 4.15
C ALA A 370 23.20 7.74 3.24
N GLY A 371 23.79 8.95 3.27
CA GLY A 371 24.93 9.32 2.43
C GLY A 371 26.24 8.64 2.80
N SER A 372 26.52 8.50 4.10
CA SER A 372 27.76 7.91 4.62
C SER A 372 27.61 6.45 5.03
N GLU A 373 28.69 5.68 4.95
CA GLU A 373 28.69 4.29 5.48
C GLU A 373 28.50 4.25 6.99
N ARG A 374 29.07 5.25 7.71
CA ARG A 374 28.85 5.39 9.15
C ARG A 374 27.36 5.41 9.46
N LEU A 375 26.63 6.30 8.82
CA LEU A 375 25.19 6.44 9.10
C LEU A 375 24.39 5.23 8.60
N ARG A 376 24.81 4.57 7.51
CA ARG A 376 24.23 3.28 7.09
C ARG A 376 24.43 2.18 8.13
N ARG A 377 25.55 2.18 8.89
CA ARG A 377 25.74 1.27 10.06
C ARG A 377 24.80 1.63 11.22
N VAL A 378 24.66 2.93 11.53
CA VAL A 378 23.72 3.39 12.56
C VAL A 378 22.30 2.87 12.31
N ILE A 379 21.81 2.98 11.09
CA ILE A 379 20.47 2.53 10.71
C ILE A 379 20.39 1.02 10.39
N ASN A 380 21.47 0.27 10.52
CA ASN A 380 21.58 -1.15 10.15
C ASN A 380 21.19 -1.46 8.71
N LYS A 381 21.52 -0.60 7.75
CA LYS A 381 21.15 -0.82 6.35
C LYS A 381 21.96 -1.96 5.70
N GLY A 382 23.21 -2.20 6.18
CA GLY A 382 24.06 -3.29 5.71
C GLY A 382 24.35 -3.23 4.20
N ILE A 383 24.64 -2.02 3.69
CA ILE A 383 25.02 -1.75 2.29
C ILE A 383 26.32 -0.93 2.33
N THR A 384 27.35 -1.39 1.63
CA THR A 384 28.58 -0.63 1.44
C THR A 384 28.47 0.36 0.28
N GLU A 385 29.39 1.30 0.20
CA GLU A 385 29.50 2.19 -0.95
C GLU A 385 29.86 1.38 -2.21
N GLU A 386 30.73 0.38 -2.06
CA GLU A 386 31.17 -0.49 -3.15
C GLU A 386 29.99 -1.27 -3.75
N ASP A 387 29.12 -1.89 -2.92
CA ASP A 387 27.92 -2.59 -3.37
C ASP A 387 27.02 -1.68 -4.23
N LEU A 388 26.85 -0.43 -3.78
CA LEU A 388 26.04 0.54 -4.48
C LEU A 388 26.65 0.93 -5.84
N LEU A 389 27.95 1.22 -5.88
CA LEU A 389 28.64 1.61 -7.11
C LEU A 389 28.70 0.47 -8.11
N ASN A 390 28.91 -0.76 -7.65
CA ASN A 390 28.89 -1.96 -8.50
C ASN A 390 27.48 -2.17 -9.10
N THR A 391 26.43 -2.09 -8.29
CA THR A 391 25.04 -2.19 -8.76
C THR A 391 24.70 -1.10 -9.78
N CYS A 392 25.18 0.14 -9.58
CA CYS A 392 25.01 1.23 -10.56
C CYS A 392 25.76 0.95 -11.87
N THR A 393 26.99 0.43 -11.79
CA THR A 393 27.78 0.09 -12.96
C THR A 393 27.08 -0.96 -13.81
N GLU A 394 26.65 -2.07 -13.20
CA GLU A 394 25.92 -3.14 -13.87
C GLU A 394 24.63 -2.64 -14.51
N ALA A 395 23.85 -1.82 -13.78
CA ALA A 395 22.63 -1.23 -14.32
C ALA A 395 22.89 -0.36 -15.56
N PHE A 396 23.92 0.50 -15.53
CA PHE A 396 24.28 1.35 -16.67
C PHE A 396 24.84 0.54 -17.85
N GLU A 397 25.63 -0.50 -17.60
CA GLU A 397 26.15 -1.41 -18.64
C GLU A 397 25.00 -2.17 -19.33
N LEU A 398 24.01 -2.61 -18.58
CA LEU A 398 22.81 -3.25 -19.10
C LEU A 398 21.83 -2.26 -19.78
N GLY A 399 22.18 -0.97 -19.81
CA GLY A 399 21.50 0.07 -20.59
C GLY A 399 20.36 0.79 -19.87
N TRP A 400 20.25 0.71 -18.54
CA TRP A 400 19.48 1.69 -17.80
C TRP A 400 20.17 3.04 -17.89
N ARG A 401 19.39 4.11 -17.91
CA ARG A 401 19.91 5.48 -18.00
C ARG A 401 19.58 6.31 -16.78
N ILE A 402 18.49 5.96 -16.10
CA ILE A 402 17.97 6.65 -14.94
C ILE A 402 17.93 5.67 -13.79
N ILE A 403 18.57 6.06 -12.69
CA ILE A 403 18.47 5.36 -11.40
C ILE A 403 17.82 6.31 -10.41
N LYS A 404 16.80 5.85 -9.70
CA LYS A 404 16.17 6.59 -8.61
C LYS A 404 16.77 6.13 -7.28
N CYS A 405 17.22 7.08 -6.47
CA CYS A 405 17.80 6.80 -5.16
C CYS A 405 17.00 7.46 -4.07
N TYR A 406 16.67 6.68 -3.01
CA TYR A 406 16.01 7.18 -1.82
C TYR A 406 17.01 7.44 -0.70
N PHE A 407 16.86 8.60 -0.04
CA PHE A 407 17.61 9.01 1.14
C PHE A 407 16.67 9.60 2.18
N MET A 408 17.11 9.60 3.42
CA MET A 408 16.49 10.29 4.54
C MET A 408 17.45 11.31 5.13
N ILE A 409 16.91 12.37 5.72
CA ILE A 409 17.62 13.35 6.55
C ILE A 409 17.01 13.38 7.95
N GLY A 410 17.80 13.74 8.96
CA GLY A 410 17.35 13.76 10.36
C GLY A 410 17.47 12.41 11.06
N LEU A 411 18.27 11.50 10.54
CA LEU A 411 18.54 10.20 11.17
C LEU A 411 19.32 10.38 12.49
N PRO A 412 19.13 9.49 13.48
CA PRO A 412 19.88 9.55 14.72
C PRO A 412 21.40 9.61 14.49
N THR A 413 22.09 10.48 15.21
CA THR A 413 23.54 10.77 15.13
C THR A 413 24.00 11.41 13.79
N GLU A 414 23.08 11.83 12.93
CA GLU A 414 23.43 12.45 11.64
C GLU A 414 24.14 13.78 11.84
N THR A 415 25.17 14.03 11.04
CA THR A 415 25.94 15.27 11.00
C THR A 415 25.83 15.94 9.62
N GLU A 416 26.30 17.16 9.50
CA GLU A 416 26.35 17.86 8.20
C GLU A 416 27.23 17.15 7.16
N GLU A 417 28.28 16.46 7.62
CA GLU A 417 29.14 15.65 6.79
C GLU A 417 28.40 14.44 6.19
N ASP A 418 27.44 13.85 6.93
CA ASP A 418 26.61 12.76 6.43
C ASP A 418 25.64 13.25 5.34
N ILE A 419 25.10 14.48 5.50
CA ILE A 419 24.29 15.14 4.47
C ILE A 419 25.12 15.41 3.21
N ASP A 420 26.33 15.96 3.37
CA ASP A 420 27.26 16.16 2.25
C ASP A 420 27.65 14.83 1.60
N GLY A 421 27.72 13.75 2.37
CA GLY A 421 27.93 12.39 1.90
C GLY A 421 26.89 11.93 0.87
N ILE A 422 25.67 12.42 0.91
CA ILE A 422 24.64 12.16 -0.13
C ILE A 422 25.13 12.74 -1.47
N VAL A 423 25.65 13.98 -1.44
CA VAL A 423 26.15 14.67 -2.64
C VAL A 423 27.34 13.94 -3.23
N ASP A 424 28.29 13.53 -2.39
CA ASP A 424 29.48 12.82 -2.83
C ASP A 424 29.16 11.43 -3.39
N LEU A 425 28.25 10.71 -2.76
CA LEU A 425 27.76 9.43 -3.24
C LEU A 425 27.12 9.56 -4.63
N VAL A 426 26.25 10.56 -4.82
CA VAL A 426 25.63 10.83 -6.13
C VAL A 426 26.67 11.18 -7.19
N ARG A 427 27.71 11.95 -6.87
CA ARG A 427 28.83 12.24 -7.78
C ARG A 427 29.57 10.97 -8.19
N LYS A 428 29.88 10.09 -7.23
CA LYS A 428 30.54 8.79 -7.50
C LYS A 428 29.65 7.90 -8.38
N MET A 429 28.35 7.81 -8.11
CA MET A 429 27.40 7.05 -8.93
C MET A 429 27.36 7.55 -10.39
N LEU A 430 27.36 8.87 -10.61
CA LEU A 430 27.41 9.46 -11.95
C LEU A 430 28.74 9.17 -12.67
N ALA A 431 29.86 9.05 -11.92
CA ALA A 431 31.19 8.77 -12.44
C ALA A 431 31.46 7.28 -12.71
N THR A 432 30.59 6.34 -12.28
CA THR A 432 30.76 4.90 -12.53
C THR A 432 30.91 4.61 -14.01
N ARG A 433 31.56 3.50 -14.37
CA ARG A 433 31.67 3.03 -15.76
C ARG A 433 30.26 2.55 -16.22
N GLY A 434 30.09 2.45 -17.54
CA GLY A 434 28.83 1.99 -18.13
C GLY A 434 28.24 3.06 -19.04
N GLY A 435 27.76 2.62 -20.17
CA GLY A 435 27.29 3.43 -21.30
C GLY A 435 27.89 2.85 -22.58
N GLY A 436 27.56 1.56 -22.86
CA GLY A 436 27.77 0.97 -24.19
C GLY A 436 27.08 1.84 -25.24
N ALA A 437 27.46 1.72 -26.50
CA ALA A 437 27.19 2.50 -27.72
C ALA A 437 25.86 3.28 -27.90
N GLY A 438 25.05 3.46 -26.87
CA GLY A 438 23.82 4.27 -26.87
C GLY A 438 24.06 5.63 -26.20
N LYS A 439 24.12 6.68 -26.98
CA LYS A 439 24.45 8.08 -26.67
C LYS A 439 23.54 8.81 -25.64
N GLY A 440 23.09 8.20 -24.55
CA GLY A 440 22.26 8.85 -23.53
C GLY A 440 23.04 9.21 -22.27
N LYS A 441 22.80 10.43 -21.71
CA LYS A 441 23.38 10.88 -20.44
C LYS A 441 22.81 10.08 -19.28
N LYS A 442 23.68 9.68 -18.33
CA LYS A 442 23.29 9.09 -17.05
C LYS A 442 22.56 10.12 -16.22
N GLN A 443 21.57 9.66 -15.47
CA GLN A 443 20.78 10.49 -14.55
C GLN A 443 20.53 9.74 -13.25
N ILE A 444 20.72 10.42 -12.12
CA ILE A 444 20.32 9.97 -10.80
C ILE A 444 19.19 10.87 -10.31
N ASN A 445 18.02 10.28 -10.08
CA ASN A 445 16.91 10.97 -9.41
C ASN A 445 17.07 10.77 -7.89
N VAL A 446 17.44 11.82 -7.19
CA VAL A 446 17.68 11.83 -5.75
C VAL A 446 16.37 12.18 -5.06
N SER A 447 15.76 11.23 -4.37
CA SER A 447 14.50 11.44 -3.63
C SER A 447 14.82 11.42 -2.14
N VAL A 448 14.54 12.52 -1.44
CA VAL A 448 14.90 12.69 -0.03
C VAL A 448 13.65 12.94 0.82
N GLY A 449 13.51 12.19 1.92
CA GLY A 449 12.46 12.39 2.93
C GLY A 449 13.04 12.80 4.27
N THR A 450 12.26 13.52 5.09
CA THR A 450 12.59 13.71 6.50
C THR A 450 12.29 12.42 7.25
N PHE A 451 13.22 11.96 8.08
CA PHE A 451 13.03 10.82 8.96
C PHE A 451 11.90 11.08 9.96
N VAL A 452 10.97 10.15 10.06
CA VAL A 452 9.89 10.15 11.04
C VAL A 452 10.09 8.97 11.98
N PRO A 453 10.32 9.21 13.29
CA PRO A 453 10.40 8.12 14.26
C PRO A 453 9.06 7.40 14.37
N LYS A 454 9.02 6.12 14.00
CA LYS A 454 7.79 5.33 13.99
C LYS A 454 7.66 4.48 15.25
N PRO A 455 6.42 4.21 15.74
CA PRO A 455 6.13 3.30 16.84
C PRO A 455 6.75 1.91 16.65
N HIS A 456 7.08 1.25 17.75
CA HIS A 456 7.63 -0.10 17.78
C HIS A 456 8.96 -0.28 17.02
N THR A 457 9.72 0.79 16.80
CA THR A 457 11.06 0.73 16.21
C THR A 457 12.13 1.06 17.22
N PRO A 458 13.39 0.63 17.01
CA PRO A 458 14.51 1.09 17.84
C PRO A 458 14.63 2.61 17.95
N PHE A 459 14.17 3.36 16.95
CA PHE A 459 14.26 4.82 16.92
C PHE A 459 12.99 5.54 17.39
N GLN A 460 12.04 4.85 17.99
CA GLN A 460 10.79 5.45 18.49
C GLN A 460 10.98 6.53 19.56
N TRP A 461 12.12 6.56 20.26
CA TRP A 461 12.47 7.56 21.28
C TRP A 461 13.22 8.76 20.73
N GLU A 462 13.68 8.71 19.48
CA GLU A 462 14.47 9.77 18.87
C GLU A 462 13.59 10.97 18.47
N LYS A 463 14.22 12.16 18.37
CA LYS A 463 13.55 13.37 17.90
C LYS A 463 13.35 13.33 16.38
N GLN A 464 12.37 14.07 15.89
CA GLN A 464 12.23 14.43 14.50
C GLN A 464 12.75 15.85 14.23
N LEU A 465 13.28 16.12 13.04
CA LEU A 465 13.65 17.48 12.64
C LEU A 465 12.44 18.40 12.57
N THR A 466 12.64 19.68 12.93
CA THR A 466 11.66 20.73 12.67
C THR A 466 11.50 21.01 11.17
N ILE A 467 10.48 21.80 10.82
CA ILE A 467 10.27 22.25 9.44
C ILE A 467 11.46 23.07 8.96
N GLU A 468 12.02 23.95 9.84
CA GLU A 468 13.15 24.83 9.54
C GLU A 468 14.44 24.03 9.33
N GLU A 469 14.74 23.08 10.25
CA GLU A 469 15.91 22.21 10.14
C GLU A 469 15.86 21.39 8.85
N SER A 470 14.71 20.76 8.56
CA SER A 470 14.52 19.98 7.32
C SER A 470 14.69 20.84 6.06
N THR A 471 14.12 22.06 6.08
CA THR A 471 14.22 22.99 4.95
C THR A 471 15.67 23.44 4.72
N ALA A 472 16.44 23.65 5.79
CA ALA A 472 17.85 24.01 5.70
C ALA A 472 18.69 22.89 5.04
N TYR A 473 18.45 21.63 5.41
CA TYR A 473 19.11 20.49 4.81
C TYR A 473 18.72 20.29 3.33
N PHE A 474 17.47 20.44 2.96
CA PHE A 474 17.05 20.37 1.56
C PHE A 474 17.68 21.48 0.72
N ARG A 475 17.79 22.70 1.26
CA ARG A 475 18.49 23.80 0.59
C ARG A 475 19.97 23.46 0.39
N ARG A 476 20.66 22.95 1.44
CA ARG A 476 22.05 22.50 1.36
C ARG A 476 22.27 21.46 0.25
N LEU A 477 21.39 20.46 0.17
CA LEU A 477 21.45 19.46 -0.89
C LEU A 477 21.21 20.06 -2.29
N SER A 478 20.24 20.96 -2.41
CA SER A 478 19.94 21.65 -3.67
C SER A 478 21.14 22.46 -4.18
N ASP A 479 21.84 23.14 -3.28
CA ASP A 479 23.00 24.00 -3.62
C ASP A 479 24.23 23.20 -4.00
N LYS A 480 24.43 22.01 -3.42
CA LYS A 480 25.64 21.19 -3.59
C LYS A 480 25.55 20.09 -4.65
N LEU A 481 24.34 19.60 -4.95
CA LEU A 481 24.15 18.54 -5.94
C LEU A 481 24.54 18.99 -7.35
N PRO A 482 25.12 18.09 -8.16
CA PRO A 482 25.48 18.42 -9.55
C PRO A 482 24.27 18.91 -10.36
N SER A 483 24.37 20.05 -11.00
CA SER A 483 23.33 20.60 -11.86
C SER A 483 23.06 19.79 -13.14
N LYS A 484 24.02 18.91 -13.51
CA LYS A 484 23.91 17.99 -14.65
C LYS A 484 23.93 16.55 -14.17
N GLY A 485 22.91 15.78 -14.53
CA GLY A 485 22.82 14.35 -14.22
C GLY A 485 22.20 14.02 -12.88
N ALA A 486 22.09 14.95 -11.93
CA ALA A 486 21.33 14.77 -10.70
C ALA A 486 20.02 15.57 -10.76
N ASN A 487 18.92 15.00 -10.23
CA ASN A 487 17.64 15.65 -10.14
C ASN A 487 17.10 15.42 -8.73
N LEU A 488 17.10 16.48 -7.90
CA LEU A 488 16.60 16.43 -6.53
C LEU A 488 15.08 16.53 -6.50
N ARG A 489 14.48 15.63 -5.75
CA ARG A 489 13.08 15.71 -5.29
C ARG A 489 13.06 15.46 -3.80
N TYR A 490 12.22 16.15 -3.07
CA TYR A 490 12.07 15.94 -1.64
C TYR A 490 10.61 16.02 -1.21
N HIS A 491 10.31 15.34 -0.11
CA HIS A 491 9.00 15.40 0.51
C HIS A 491 8.83 16.76 1.21
N ASN A 492 7.62 17.28 1.19
CA ASN A 492 7.31 18.54 1.86
C ASN A 492 7.58 18.41 3.38
N PRO A 493 8.48 19.22 3.97
CA PRO A 493 8.78 19.15 5.41
C PRO A 493 7.56 19.32 6.31
N ARG A 494 6.58 20.13 5.89
CA ARG A 494 5.34 20.36 6.65
C ARG A 494 4.45 19.10 6.69
N VAL A 495 4.42 18.34 5.61
CA VAL A 495 3.71 17.06 5.53
C VAL A 495 4.40 16.04 6.44
N SER A 496 5.72 15.91 6.37
CA SER A 496 6.48 15.01 7.26
C SER A 496 6.38 15.41 8.74
N TYR A 497 6.27 16.71 9.03
CA TYR A 497 6.03 17.23 10.38
C TYR A 497 4.70 16.70 10.94
N LEU A 498 3.61 16.87 10.18
CA LEU A 498 2.29 16.39 10.61
C LEU A 498 2.22 14.86 10.69
N GLU A 499 2.86 14.15 9.76
CA GLU A 499 3.01 12.70 9.82
C GLU A 499 3.65 12.27 11.15
N GLY A 500 4.71 12.95 11.58
CA GLY A 500 5.37 12.69 12.86
C GLY A 500 4.47 12.93 14.07
N VAL A 501 3.67 14.01 14.04
CA VAL A 501 2.69 14.30 15.09
C VAL A 501 1.74 13.13 15.28
N PHE A 502 1.17 12.59 14.20
CA PHE A 502 0.23 11.47 14.29
C PHE A 502 0.89 10.13 14.53
N SER A 503 2.05 9.86 13.90
CA SER A 503 2.78 8.61 14.17
C SER A 503 3.09 8.43 15.67
N ARG A 504 3.28 9.52 16.38
CA ARG A 504 3.68 9.55 17.81
C ARG A 504 2.60 10.11 18.73
N GLY A 505 1.44 10.43 18.17
CA GLY A 505 0.31 11.04 18.83
C GLY A 505 -0.39 10.11 19.83
N ASP A 506 -1.19 10.70 20.67
CA ASP A 506 -2.04 10.05 21.66
C ASP A 506 -3.51 10.45 21.46
N ARG A 507 -4.42 10.05 22.36
CA ARG A 507 -5.88 10.27 22.25
C ARG A 507 -6.28 11.73 22.14
N ARG A 508 -5.47 12.66 22.63
CA ARG A 508 -5.73 14.11 22.47
C ARG A 508 -5.75 14.54 21.01
N CYS A 509 -5.10 13.78 20.13
CA CYS A 509 -5.14 14.02 18.68
C CYS A 509 -6.54 13.89 18.09
N ALA A 510 -7.47 13.16 18.70
CA ALA A 510 -8.83 13.05 18.19
C ALA A 510 -9.52 14.42 18.11
N SER A 511 -9.42 15.23 19.17
CA SER A 511 -9.95 16.59 19.18
C SER A 511 -9.21 17.52 18.19
N LEU A 512 -7.90 17.33 18.03
CA LEU A 512 -7.10 18.06 17.03
C LEU A 512 -7.57 17.75 15.60
N ILE A 513 -7.77 16.47 15.28
CA ILE A 513 -8.25 16.01 13.97
C ILE A 513 -9.65 16.56 13.69
N GLU A 514 -10.57 16.46 14.65
CA GLU A 514 -11.92 17.00 14.51
C GLU A 514 -11.89 18.53 14.28
N ASN A 515 -11.11 19.27 15.08
CA ASN A 515 -11.02 20.72 14.95
C ASN A 515 -10.43 21.12 13.58
N ALA A 516 -9.37 20.45 13.12
CA ALA A 516 -8.82 20.69 11.79
C ALA A 516 -9.83 20.38 10.68
N TRP A 517 -10.56 19.28 10.80
CA TRP A 517 -11.62 18.91 9.86
C TRP A 517 -12.75 19.95 9.80
N GLN A 518 -13.19 20.48 10.96
CA GLN A 518 -14.17 21.57 11.05
C GLN A 518 -13.68 22.86 10.38
N HIS A 519 -12.36 23.11 10.38
CA HIS A 519 -11.72 24.24 9.70
C HIS A 519 -11.30 23.94 8.25
N GLY A 520 -11.76 22.82 7.68
CA GLY A 520 -11.64 22.52 6.27
C GLY A 520 -10.47 21.63 5.87
N ALA A 521 -9.73 21.03 6.81
CA ALA A 521 -8.72 20.01 6.49
C ALA A 521 -9.39 18.80 5.80
N ARG A 522 -8.90 18.44 4.64
CA ARG A 522 -9.36 17.32 3.81
C ARG A 522 -8.19 16.77 3.02
N LEU A 523 -8.17 15.46 2.80
CA LEU A 523 -7.19 14.81 1.90
C LEU A 523 -5.76 15.29 2.15
N ASP A 524 -5.32 15.34 3.40
CA ASP A 524 -4.01 15.90 3.82
C ASP A 524 -2.80 15.20 3.20
N GLY A 525 -2.97 13.98 2.67
CA GLY A 525 -1.96 13.28 1.86
C GLY A 525 -1.73 13.89 0.47
N TRP A 526 -2.60 14.80 0.02
CA TRP A 526 -2.54 15.42 -1.30
C TRP A 526 -2.06 16.86 -1.19
N THR A 527 -0.98 17.18 -1.91
CA THR A 527 -0.30 18.50 -1.81
C THR A 527 -1.22 19.68 -2.06
N GLU A 528 -2.18 19.53 -2.96
CA GLU A 528 -3.17 20.57 -3.33
C GLU A 528 -4.21 20.85 -2.23
N HIS A 529 -4.39 19.93 -1.29
CA HIS A 529 -5.36 20.05 -0.20
C HIS A 529 -4.71 20.34 1.15
N PHE A 530 -3.43 20.04 1.29
CA PHE A 530 -2.70 20.15 2.55
C PHE A 530 -2.45 21.61 2.96
N SER A 531 -2.81 21.98 4.19
CA SER A 531 -2.51 23.29 4.80
C SER A 531 -2.03 23.15 6.24
N ILE A 532 -0.76 23.45 6.48
CA ILE A 532 -0.20 23.44 7.85
C ILE A 532 -0.86 24.49 8.76
N ASP A 533 -1.32 25.61 8.20
CA ASP A 533 -1.92 26.72 8.97
C ASP A 533 -3.23 26.27 9.62
N VAL A 534 -4.02 25.42 8.95
CA VAL A 534 -5.24 24.83 9.52
C VAL A 534 -4.90 23.94 10.72
N TRP A 535 -3.83 23.17 10.65
CA TRP A 535 -3.38 22.30 11.75
C TRP A 535 -2.81 23.10 12.93
N GLN A 536 -2.10 24.19 12.66
CA GLN A 536 -1.63 25.09 13.70
C GLN A 536 -2.79 25.81 14.42
N LEU A 537 -3.80 26.25 13.69
CA LEU A 537 -5.02 26.82 14.25
C LEU A 537 -5.76 25.78 15.12
N ALA A 538 -5.92 24.56 14.61
CA ALA A 538 -6.56 23.48 15.37
C ALA A 538 -5.80 23.15 16.67
N ALA A 539 -4.47 23.15 16.63
CA ALA A 539 -3.63 22.93 17.80
C ALA A 539 -3.81 24.03 18.85
N GLN A 540 -3.89 25.30 18.42
CA GLN A 540 -4.19 26.44 19.31
C GLN A 540 -5.58 26.29 19.95
N ASN A 541 -6.60 25.95 19.16
CA ASN A 541 -7.97 25.76 19.66
C ASN A 541 -8.08 24.61 20.67
N CYS A 542 -7.28 23.56 20.49
CA CYS A 542 -7.23 22.40 21.39
C CYS A 542 -6.23 22.56 22.54
N ASN A 543 -5.52 23.70 22.61
CA ASN A 543 -4.44 23.94 23.58
C ASN A 543 -3.37 22.84 23.58
N LEU A 544 -2.98 22.38 22.38
CA LEU A 544 -1.95 21.35 22.17
C LEU A 544 -0.71 21.95 21.50
N SER A 545 0.47 21.51 21.93
CA SER A 545 1.73 21.77 21.23
C SER A 545 2.08 20.62 20.33
N LEU A 546 2.12 20.83 19.02
CA LEU A 546 2.49 19.79 18.05
C LEU A 546 3.94 19.35 18.22
N ASP A 547 4.84 20.27 18.60
CA ASP A 547 6.26 19.98 18.81
C ASP A 547 6.51 19.00 19.95
N ASN A 548 5.61 18.94 20.94
CA ASN A 548 5.72 17.96 22.05
C ASN A 548 5.70 16.52 21.57
N TYR A 549 5.02 16.23 20.46
CA TYR A 549 5.02 14.88 19.86
C TYR A 549 6.33 14.54 19.15
N LEU A 550 7.08 15.55 18.68
CA LEU A 550 8.29 15.38 17.85
C LEU A 550 9.60 15.36 18.64
N ARG A 551 9.56 15.73 19.93
CA ARG A 551 10.74 15.74 20.81
C ARG A 551 11.36 14.34 20.98
N ALA A 552 12.60 14.29 21.42
CA ALA A 552 13.16 13.06 21.98
C ALA A 552 12.38 12.67 23.24
N ARG A 553 12.23 11.37 23.47
CA ARG A 553 11.57 10.80 24.65
C ARG A 553 12.55 10.01 25.47
N ASP A 554 12.38 9.99 26.79
CA ASP A 554 13.17 9.14 27.65
C ASP A 554 12.80 7.67 27.46
N LEU A 555 13.77 6.77 27.70
CA LEU A 555 13.56 5.33 27.51
C LEU A 555 12.53 4.72 28.47
N ASP A 556 12.27 5.39 29.58
CA ASP A 556 11.31 4.98 30.61
C ASP A 556 9.99 5.76 30.54
N GLU A 557 9.84 6.69 29.57
CA GLU A 557 8.59 7.40 29.32
C GLU A 557 7.53 6.42 28.75
N ILE A 558 6.32 6.47 29.29
CA ILE A 558 5.19 5.68 28.79
C ILE A 558 4.79 6.20 27.42
N LEU A 559 4.86 5.34 26.42
CA LEU A 559 4.50 5.66 25.03
C LEU A 559 3.02 5.37 24.76
N PRO A 560 2.36 6.10 23.86
CA PRO A 560 0.94 5.90 23.55
C PRO A 560 0.56 4.46 23.18
N TRP A 561 1.49 3.69 22.65
CA TRP A 561 1.30 2.30 22.16
C TRP A 561 1.85 1.21 23.09
N ASP A 562 2.29 1.52 24.32
CA ASP A 562 2.95 0.51 25.21
C ASP A 562 2.03 -0.63 25.64
N HIS A 563 0.73 -0.43 25.59
CA HIS A 563 -0.28 -1.46 25.85
C HIS A 563 -0.57 -2.36 24.63
N LEU A 564 0.02 -2.06 23.45
CA LEU A 564 -0.15 -2.79 22.20
C LEU A 564 1.13 -3.56 21.88
N GLN A 565 1.04 -4.88 21.72
CA GLN A 565 2.20 -5.74 21.55
C GLN A 565 2.35 -6.24 20.12
N THR A 566 3.49 -5.94 19.51
CA THR A 566 3.87 -6.48 18.19
C THR A 566 4.52 -7.86 18.28
N GLY A 567 4.75 -8.38 19.50
CA GLY A 567 5.55 -9.54 19.76
C GLY A 567 7.05 -9.26 19.83
N VAL A 568 7.49 -8.04 19.53
CA VAL A 568 8.89 -7.64 19.66
C VAL A 568 9.13 -7.13 21.07
N ASP A 569 10.16 -7.71 21.74
CA ASP A 569 10.53 -7.32 23.09
C ASP A 569 11.03 -5.87 23.12
N ILE A 570 10.52 -5.07 24.06
CA ILE A 570 10.94 -3.69 24.26
C ILE A 570 12.43 -3.59 24.59
N GLN A 571 12.99 -4.56 25.31
CA GLN A 571 14.43 -4.58 25.63
C GLN A 571 15.26 -4.76 24.36
N PHE A 572 14.81 -5.59 23.42
CA PHE A 572 15.44 -5.72 22.10
C PHE A 572 15.49 -4.38 21.36
N LEU A 573 14.42 -3.57 21.42
CA LEU A 573 14.40 -2.25 20.77
C LEU A 573 15.37 -1.28 21.44
N LYS A 574 15.46 -1.28 22.79
CA LYS A 574 16.42 -0.46 23.56
C LYS A 574 17.87 -0.87 23.26
N ASP A 575 18.15 -2.17 23.19
CA ASP A 575 19.46 -2.72 22.88
C ASP A 575 19.88 -2.36 21.44
N GLU A 576 18.95 -2.45 20.48
CA GLU A 576 19.20 -2.06 19.09
C GLU A 576 19.40 -0.54 18.92
N LEU A 577 18.72 0.30 19.71
CA LEU A 577 19.00 1.73 19.75
C LEU A 577 20.44 2.02 20.22
N THR A 578 20.83 1.39 21.35
CA THR A 578 22.17 1.55 21.90
C THR A 578 23.25 1.07 20.92
N LYS A 579 23.03 -0.13 20.35
CA LYS A 579 23.91 -0.71 19.35
C LYS A 579 24.00 0.16 18.08
N GLY A 580 22.88 0.76 17.66
CA GLY A 580 22.85 1.68 16.54
C GLY A 580 23.68 2.93 16.77
N LYS A 581 23.53 3.59 17.93
CA LYS A 581 24.33 4.75 18.32
C LYS A 581 25.85 4.43 18.40
N ALA A 582 26.18 3.18 18.69
CA ALA A 582 27.55 2.67 18.68
C ALA A 582 28.01 2.14 17.29
N GLU A 583 27.23 2.36 16.22
CA GLU A 583 27.48 1.89 14.85
C GLU A 583 27.58 0.36 14.70
N GLY A 584 27.09 -0.41 15.68
CA GLY A 584 27.13 -1.85 15.70
C GLY A 584 26.19 -2.49 14.67
N TYR A 585 26.64 -3.54 13.99
CA TYR A 585 25.86 -4.28 13.01
C TYR A 585 25.03 -5.38 13.66
N THR A 586 23.77 -5.54 13.22
CA THR A 586 22.90 -6.65 13.59
C THR A 586 22.64 -7.50 12.35
N PRO A 587 23.11 -8.76 12.33
CA PRO A 587 23.00 -9.62 11.15
C PRO A 587 21.57 -10.08 10.91
N ASP A 588 21.29 -10.54 9.68
CA ASP A 588 20.01 -11.10 9.29
C ASP A 588 19.82 -12.51 9.84
N CYS A 589 18.78 -12.75 10.64
CA CYS A 589 18.52 -14.02 11.28
C CYS A 589 18.11 -15.16 10.32
N ARG A 590 17.93 -14.89 9.00
CA ARG A 590 17.78 -15.96 7.99
C ARG A 590 19.06 -16.72 7.70
N TYR A 591 20.20 -16.06 7.93
CA TYR A 591 21.53 -16.58 7.57
C TYR A 591 22.45 -16.72 8.77
N HIS A 592 22.04 -16.17 9.91
CA HIS A 592 22.81 -16.12 11.16
C HIS A 592 21.92 -16.53 12.34
N ASP A 593 22.52 -16.55 13.53
CA ASP A 593 21.81 -16.88 14.76
C ASP A 593 20.63 -15.93 15.04
N CYS A 594 19.63 -16.46 15.73
CA CYS A 594 18.47 -15.70 16.17
C CYS A 594 18.88 -14.48 17.01
N GLN A 595 18.34 -13.30 16.65
CA GLN A 595 18.60 -12.03 17.35
C GLN A 595 17.79 -11.87 18.64
N LYS A 596 16.98 -12.86 19.01
CA LYS A 596 16.16 -12.88 20.24
C LYS A 596 15.21 -11.68 20.33
N CYS A 597 14.57 -11.32 19.22
CA CYS A 597 13.62 -10.20 19.21
C CYS A 597 12.28 -10.50 19.90
N GLY A 598 12.02 -11.75 20.31
CA GLY A 598 10.82 -12.17 21.06
C GLY A 598 9.66 -12.70 20.21
N VAL A 599 9.63 -12.45 18.88
CA VAL A 599 8.45 -12.74 18.05
C VAL A 599 8.24 -14.23 17.79
N CYS A 600 9.34 -14.99 17.55
CA CYS A 600 9.26 -16.41 17.18
C CYS A 600 9.21 -17.29 18.44
N ASP A 601 8.24 -18.18 18.49
CA ASP A 601 8.18 -19.28 19.47
C ASP A 601 8.87 -20.55 18.96
N PHE A 602 9.20 -20.62 17.66
CA PHE A 602 9.80 -21.75 16.95
C PHE A 602 8.96 -23.03 16.96
N ASP A 603 7.67 -22.91 17.26
CA ASP A 603 6.68 -23.98 17.21
C ASP A 603 5.58 -23.64 16.21
N THR A 604 4.77 -22.62 16.51
CA THR A 604 3.70 -22.13 15.62
C THR A 604 4.12 -20.91 14.81
N ILE A 605 4.86 -20.00 15.43
CA ILE A 605 5.33 -18.76 14.80
C ILE A 605 6.83 -18.83 14.59
N LEU A 606 7.25 -19.05 13.34
CA LEU A 606 8.64 -19.19 12.95
C LEU A 606 8.92 -18.56 11.60
N PRO A 607 10.18 -18.25 11.26
CA PRO A 607 10.52 -17.80 9.92
C PRO A 607 10.31 -18.93 8.91
N ILE A 608 9.51 -18.66 7.85
CA ILE A 608 9.37 -19.56 6.73
C ILE A 608 10.23 -19.00 5.59
N VAL A 609 11.32 -19.71 5.30
CA VAL A 609 12.28 -19.38 4.24
C VAL A 609 12.54 -20.63 3.43
N HIS A 610 12.23 -20.60 2.15
CA HIS A 610 12.47 -21.73 1.26
C HIS A 610 13.94 -21.74 0.84
N ASN A 611 14.66 -22.82 1.14
CA ASN A 611 16.09 -22.91 0.87
C ASN A 611 16.40 -22.85 -0.63
N ARG A 612 17.39 -22.04 -1.02
CA ARG A 612 17.95 -21.97 -2.39
C ARG A 612 18.55 -23.30 -2.88
N LYS A 613 18.70 -24.29 -2.02
CA LYS A 613 19.38 -25.57 -2.28
C LYS A 613 18.50 -26.74 -2.70
N HIS A 614 17.22 -26.53 -2.95
CA HIS A 614 16.50 -27.56 -3.68
C HIS A 614 16.95 -27.52 -5.14
N ASP A 615 17.71 -28.54 -5.52
CA ASP A 615 18.15 -28.88 -6.87
C ASP A 615 16.94 -29.09 -7.81
N LEU A 616 16.24 -28.01 -8.11
CA LEU A 616 15.54 -27.96 -9.38
C LEU A 616 16.64 -27.79 -10.44
N PRO A 617 16.66 -28.65 -11.48
CA PRO A 617 17.58 -28.45 -12.57
C PRO A 617 17.45 -27.01 -13.05
N ALA A 618 18.61 -26.34 -13.22
CA ALA A 618 18.61 -25.00 -13.81
C ALA A 618 17.71 -25.06 -15.04
N PRO A 619 16.65 -24.20 -15.12
CA PRO A 619 15.79 -24.24 -16.28
C PRO A 619 16.69 -24.12 -17.51
N GLU A 620 16.57 -25.05 -18.44
CA GLU A 620 17.27 -24.98 -19.72
C GLU A 620 16.99 -23.57 -20.25
N GLN A 621 18.05 -22.76 -20.34
CA GLN A 621 17.93 -21.47 -20.99
C GLN A 621 17.49 -21.74 -22.43
N LYS A 622 16.20 -21.63 -22.66
CA LYS A 622 15.69 -21.49 -24.01
C LYS A 622 16.23 -20.15 -24.49
N THR A 623 17.44 -20.22 -25.07
CA THR A 623 17.96 -19.12 -25.85
C THR A 623 16.92 -18.82 -26.90
N ARG A 624 16.13 -17.79 -26.66
CA ARG A 624 15.26 -17.24 -27.68
C ARG A 624 16.20 -16.77 -28.80
N THR A 625 16.44 -17.62 -29.77
CA THR A 625 16.80 -17.13 -31.09
C THR A 625 15.76 -16.05 -31.42
N LYS A 626 16.23 -14.84 -31.70
CA LYS A 626 15.47 -13.79 -32.35
C LYS A 626 14.95 -14.30 -33.70
N ALA A 627 13.94 -15.13 -33.66
CA ALA A 627 13.08 -15.42 -34.76
C ALA A 627 11.70 -14.93 -34.31
N ILE A 628 11.55 -13.62 -34.16
CA ILE A 628 10.29 -13.01 -34.54
C ILE A 628 10.25 -13.30 -36.05
N ALA A 629 9.62 -14.41 -36.39
CA ALA A 629 9.33 -14.68 -37.79
C ALA A 629 8.55 -13.47 -38.30
N ASP A 630 9.03 -12.84 -39.35
CA ASP A 630 8.34 -11.78 -40.14
C ASP A 630 7.07 -12.30 -40.81
N ASN A 631 6.42 -13.31 -40.25
CA ASN A 631 5.19 -13.94 -40.71
C ASN A 631 4.05 -13.82 -39.69
N GLU A 632 4.01 -12.78 -38.87
CA GLU A 632 2.80 -12.46 -38.13
C GLU A 632 1.76 -11.94 -39.13
N GLY A 633 0.64 -12.68 -39.25
CA GLY A 633 -0.48 -12.26 -40.08
C GLY A 633 -1.08 -10.95 -39.56
N HIS A 634 -1.55 -10.11 -40.45
CA HIS A 634 -2.27 -8.90 -40.13
C HIS A 634 -3.73 -9.04 -40.51
N PHE A 635 -4.57 -9.46 -39.56
CA PHE A 635 -6.00 -9.63 -39.75
C PHE A 635 -6.76 -8.52 -39.05
N LYS A 636 -7.32 -7.59 -39.82
CA LYS A 636 -8.01 -6.44 -39.27
C LYS A 636 -9.50 -6.70 -39.18
N TYR A 637 -10.04 -6.44 -37.98
CA TYR A 637 -11.47 -6.53 -37.68
C TYR A 637 -11.99 -5.19 -37.21
N LEU A 638 -13.11 -4.76 -37.79
CA LEU A 638 -13.90 -3.63 -37.32
C LEU A 638 -14.90 -4.13 -36.29
N VAL A 639 -14.81 -3.65 -35.07
CA VAL A 639 -15.71 -4.00 -33.98
C VAL A 639 -16.59 -2.81 -33.65
N HIS A 640 -17.92 -2.98 -33.75
CA HIS A 640 -18.89 -2.02 -33.29
C HIS A 640 -19.33 -2.33 -31.86
N TYR A 641 -19.44 -1.29 -31.05
CA TYR A 641 -19.91 -1.42 -29.67
C TYR A 641 -20.82 -0.25 -29.27
N SER A 642 -21.62 -0.46 -28.23
CA SER A 642 -22.44 0.59 -27.62
C SER A 642 -21.81 1.07 -26.32
N ARG A 643 -21.93 2.36 -26.05
CA ARG A 643 -21.50 3.05 -24.85
C ARG A 643 -22.72 3.70 -24.20
N VAL A 644 -23.45 2.93 -23.39
CA VAL A 644 -24.73 3.35 -22.81
C VAL A 644 -24.75 3.07 -21.29
N GLY A 645 -25.68 3.69 -20.57
CA GLY A 645 -25.79 3.51 -19.11
C GLY A 645 -24.60 4.13 -18.38
N ASN A 646 -24.12 3.46 -17.34
CA ASN A 646 -23.02 3.99 -16.52
C ASN A 646 -21.68 4.05 -17.26
N ILE A 647 -21.47 3.21 -18.27
CA ILE A 647 -20.20 3.18 -19.01
C ILE A 647 -19.95 4.48 -19.81
N CYS A 648 -20.99 5.29 -20.08
CA CYS A 648 -20.83 6.60 -20.73
C CYS A 648 -20.01 7.59 -19.86
N TYR A 649 -19.89 7.35 -18.56
CA TYR A 649 -19.11 8.16 -17.63
C TYR A 649 -17.62 7.79 -17.56
N LEU A 650 -17.19 6.72 -18.23
CA LEU A 650 -15.76 6.42 -18.38
C LEU A 650 -15.14 7.35 -19.43
N GLY A 651 -13.92 7.83 -19.20
CA GLY A 651 -13.16 8.58 -20.18
C GLY A 651 -12.66 7.69 -21.32
N HIS A 652 -12.22 8.31 -22.42
CA HIS A 652 -11.73 7.57 -23.59
C HIS A 652 -10.56 6.62 -23.26
N LEU A 653 -9.58 7.08 -22.47
CA LEU A 653 -8.44 6.24 -22.05
C LEU A 653 -8.85 5.08 -21.15
N GLU A 654 -9.89 5.25 -20.36
CA GLU A 654 -10.45 4.20 -19.49
C GLU A 654 -11.14 3.13 -20.36
N ILE A 655 -11.92 3.53 -21.35
CA ILE A 655 -12.51 2.60 -22.33
C ILE A 655 -11.43 1.79 -23.07
N LEU A 656 -10.31 2.42 -23.46
CA LEU A 656 -9.20 1.71 -24.07
C LEU A 656 -8.68 0.59 -23.17
N GLN A 657 -8.47 0.88 -21.89
CA GLN A 657 -7.99 -0.12 -20.92
C GLN A 657 -8.99 -1.25 -20.71
N VAL A 658 -10.28 -0.93 -20.60
CA VAL A 658 -11.34 -1.93 -20.50
C VAL A 658 -11.30 -2.89 -21.71
N VAL A 659 -11.18 -2.36 -22.92
CA VAL A 659 -11.11 -3.18 -24.15
C VAL A 659 -9.83 -4.00 -24.21
N PHE A 660 -8.67 -3.43 -23.88
CA PHE A 660 -7.39 -4.17 -23.89
C PHE A 660 -7.42 -5.36 -22.96
N ARG A 661 -7.91 -5.17 -21.73
CA ARG A 661 -8.05 -6.24 -20.74
C ARG A 661 -9.11 -7.28 -21.14
N ALA A 662 -10.22 -6.83 -21.71
CA ALA A 662 -11.27 -7.73 -22.19
C ALA A 662 -10.76 -8.65 -23.31
N LEU A 663 -9.99 -8.13 -24.26
CA LEU A 663 -9.37 -8.92 -25.33
C LEU A 663 -8.40 -9.96 -24.77
N GLN A 664 -7.61 -9.59 -23.77
CA GLN A 664 -6.68 -10.51 -23.12
C GLN A 664 -7.40 -11.61 -22.34
N ARG A 665 -8.46 -11.29 -21.57
CA ARG A 665 -9.32 -12.27 -20.91
C ARG A 665 -10.06 -13.18 -21.91
N ALA A 666 -10.45 -12.62 -23.05
CA ALA A 666 -11.10 -13.37 -24.12
C ALA A 666 -10.11 -14.26 -24.92
N ASP A 667 -8.81 -14.22 -24.60
CA ASP A 667 -7.75 -14.94 -25.33
C ASP A 667 -7.77 -14.61 -26.84
N ILE A 668 -7.92 -13.29 -27.17
CA ILE A 668 -7.87 -12.77 -28.53
C ILE A 668 -6.50 -12.13 -28.73
N GLU A 669 -5.64 -12.83 -29.48
CA GLU A 669 -4.26 -12.41 -29.69
C GLU A 669 -4.15 -11.25 -30.67
N THR A 670 -3.88 -10.05 -30.13
CA THR A 670 -3.62 -8.84 -30.92
C THR A 670 -2.15 -8.73 -31.32
N ASN A 671 -1.88 -8.07 -32.44
CA ASN A 671 -0.56 -7.58 -32.77
C ASN A 671 -0.19 -6.40 -31.85
N TYR A 672 1.11 -6.27 -31.55
CA TYR A 672 1.63 -5.21 -30.70
C TYR A 672 2.51 -4.23 -31.47
N SER A 673 2.60 -3.00 -30.99
CA SER A 673 3.52 -2.00 -31.50
C SER A 673 4.98 -2.40 -31.22
N GLN A 674 5.91 -2.00 -32.10
CA GLN A 674 7.33 -2.19 -31.86
C GLN A 674 7.89 -0.97 -31.12
N GLY A 675 8.51 -1.18 -29.95
CA GLY A 675 9.07 -0.11 -29.15
C GLY A 675 9.41 -0.55 -27.73
N PHE A 676 9.78 0.42 -26.88
CA PHE A 676 10.16 0.14 -25.49
C PHE A 676 8.97 -0.23 -24.60
N ASN A 677 7.77 0.22 -24.95
CA ASN A 677 6.52 -0.11 -24.28
C ASN A 677 5.53 -0.59 -25.34
N PRO A 678 5.55 -1.89 -25.69
CA PRO A 678 4.62 -2.45 -26.65
C PRO A 678 3.17 -2.26 -26.17
N SER A 679 2.29 -1.85 -27.08
CA SER A 679 0.84 -1.74 -26.83
C SER A 679 0.06 -2.47 -27.92
N PRO A 680 -1.14 -3.01 -27.61
CA PRO A 680 -1.98 -3.65 -28.62
C PRO A 680 -2.26 -2.71 -29.79
N LYS A 681 -2.18 -3.22 -31.03
CA LYS A 681 -2.51 -2.46 -32.24
C LYS A 681 -4.04 -2.37 -32.41
N ILE A 682 -4.61 -1.45 -31.66
CA ILE A 682 -6.04 -1.16 -31.69
C ILE A 682 -6.22 0.34 -31.96
N SER A 683 -7.06 0.66 -32.94
CA SER A 683 -7.37 2.05 -33.31
C SER A 683 -8.83 2.34 -33.05
N PHE A 684 -9.10 3.26 -32.13
CA PHE A 684 -10.45 3.66 -31.77
C PHE A 684 -10.96 4.80 -32.66
N GLY A 685 -12.28 4.92 -32.75
CA GLY A 685 -12.96 6.07 -33.31
C GLY A 685 -12.68 7.37 -32.51
N PRO A 686 -13.23 8.51 -32.91
CA PRO A 686 -13.09 9.77 -32.19
C PRO A 686 -13.57 9.66 -30.73
N ALA A 687 -12.85 10.31 -29.81
CA ALA A 687 -13.22 10.32 -28.39
C ALA A 687 -14.54 11.08 -28.18
N LEU A 688 -15.49 10.47 -27.49
CA LEU A 688 -16.71 11.14 -27.02
C LEU A 688 -16.49 11.83 -25.67
N PRO A 689 -17.19 12.95 -25.43
CA PRO A 689 -17.23 13.54 -24.09
C PRO A 689 -17.77 12.56 -23.05
N VAL A 690 -17.28 12.69 -21.80
CA VAL A 690 -17.80 11.93 -20.66
C VAL A 690 -19.27 12.27 -20.45
N GLY A 691 -20.11 11.27 -20.19
CA GLY A 691 -21.56 11.40 -20.05
C GLY A 691 -22.35 11.29 -21.36
N THR A 692 -21.68 11.13 -22.51
CA THR A 692 -22.34 10.97 -23.80
C THR A 692 -22.60 9.50 -24.10
N GLU A 693 -23.86 9.13 -24.33
CA GLU A 693 -24.27 7.79 -24.79
C GLU A 693 -24.12 7.67 -26.32
N SER A 694 -23.73 6.50 -26.80
CA SER A 694 -23.60 6.19 -28.21
C SER A 694 -23.90 4.70 -28.49
N TYR A 695 -24.55 4.44 -29.62
CA TYR A 695 -24.79 3.08 -30.16
C TYR A 695 -23.90 2.76 -31.36
N GLY A 696 -23.06 3.69 -31.79
CA GLY A 696 -22.31 3.63 -33.04
C GLY A 696 -20.78 3.73 -32.85
N GLU A 697 -20.26 3.44 -31.67
CA GLU A 697 -18.82 3.44 -31.44
C GLU A 697 -18.15 2.27 -32.14
N TYR A 698 -16.87 2.46 -32.49
CA TYR A 698 -16.11 1.39 -33.12
C TYR A 698 -14.62 1.47 -32.77
N PHE A 699 -13.97 0.32 -32.91
CA PHE A 699 -12.50 0.23 -32.98
C PHE A 699 -12.07 -0.80 -34.03
N ILE A 700 -10.85 -0.65 -34.53
CA ILE A 700 -10.20 -1.60 -35.44
C ILE A 700 -9.11 -2.30 -34.64
N MET A 701 -9.16 -3.63 -34.58
CA MET A 701 -8.12 -4.47 -33.97
C MET A 701 -7.33 -5.22 -35.05
N ASP A 702 -6.02 -5.31 -34.87
CA ASP A 702 -5.09 -6.03 -35.73
C ASP A 702 -4.64 -7.30 -35.00
N LEU A 703 -5.03 -8.47 -35.51
CA LEU A 703 -4.81 -9.78 -34.89
C LEU A 703 -3.67 -10.55 -35.55
N LYS A 704 -3.00 -11.41 -34.78
CA LYS A 704 -1.95 -12.32 -35.26
C LYS A 704 -2.50 -13.43 -36.15
N ALA A 705 -3.72 -13.90 -35.87
CA ALA A 705 -4.39 -14.96 -36.60
C ALA A 705 -5.85 -14.60 -36.90
N PRO A 706 -6.46 -15.17 -37.95
CA PRO A 706 -7.87 -14.92 -38.25
C PRO A 706 -8.75 -15.60 -37.19
N LEU A 707 -9.85 -14.91 -36.82
CA LEU A 707 -10.88 -15.47 -35.96
C LEU A 707 -11.61 -16.60 -36.71
N LYS A 708 -11.58 -17.82 -36.14
CA LYS A 708 -12.19 -19.00 -36.75
C LYS A 708 -13.72 -18.91 -36.78
N GLU A 709 -14.32 -18.41 -35.69
CA GLU A 709 -15.75 -18.29 -35.48
C GLU A 709 -16.08 -16.90 -34.87
N LEU A 710 -16.63 -16.01 -35.67
CA LEU A 710 -16.88 -14.64 -35.24
C LEU A 710 -17.89 -14.54 -34.09
N ASP A 711 -18.94 -15.36 -34.11
CA ASP A 711 -19.98 -15.34 -33.07
C ASP A 711 -19.43 -15.85 -31.72
N VAL A 712 -18.56 -16.87 -31.73
CA VAL A 712 -17.89 -17.35 -30.51
C VAL A 712 -16.94 -16.28 -29.96
N ALA A 713 -16.15 -15.64 -30.82
CA ALA A 713 -15.26 -14.55 -30.40
C ALA A 713 -16.05 -13.38 -29.82
N LYS A 714 -17.16 -12.99 -30.43
CA LYS A 714 -18.07 -11.95 -29.95
C LYS A 714 -18.69 -12.33 -28.60
N GLN A 715 -19.14 -13.57 -28.42
CA GLN A 715 -19.71 -14.04 -27.15
C GLN A 715 -18.67 -14.04 -26.04
N ARG A 716 -17.44 -14.52 -26.32
CA ARG A 716 -16.32 -14.49 -25.37
C ARG A 716 -16.00 -13.04 -24.95
N LEU A 717 -15.86 -12.14 -25.93
CA LEU A 717 -15.54 -10.74 -25.62
C LEU A 717 -16.64 -10.07 -24.79
N ASN A 718 -17.93 -10.30 -25.12
CA ASN A 718 -19.03 -9.76 -24.32
C ASN A 718 -19.04 -10.30 -22.89
N GLY A 719 -18.72 -11.59 -22.69
CA GLY A 719 -18.64 -12.18 -21.35
C GLY A 719 -17.47 -11.64 -20.50
N THR A 720 -16.48 -11.00 -21.14
CA THR A 720 -15.33 -10.38 -20.46
C THR A 720 -15.44 -8.87 -20.32
N LEU A 721 -16.51 -8.24 -20.79
CA LEU A 721 -16.81 -6.80 -20.68
C LEU A 721 -17.79 -6.49 -19.53
N ALA A 722 -18.51 -7.49 -19.03
CA ALA A 722 -19.58 -7.33 -18.04
C ALA A 722 -19.07 -6.99 -16.65
#